data_a398fec8959799447ab3dfba7c9400ce
#
_entry.id   a398fec8959799447ab3dfba7c9400ce
#
_cell.length_a   1.000
_cell.length_b   1.000
_cell.length_c   1.000
_cell.angle_alpha   90.00
_cell.angle_beta   90.00
_cell.angle_gamma   90.00
#
_symmetry.space_group_name_H-M   'P 1'
#
loop_
_entity.id
_entity.type
_entity.pdbx_description
1 polymer ?
#
loop_
_entity_poly.entity_id
_entity_poly.type
_entity_poly.pdbx_seq_one_letter_code
_entity_poly.pdbx_strand_id
1 'polypeptide(L)'
;MTAQVPEEGRTSAQPRPAGEREALERAWRPPVGWRQLSAVNNTRIGVFYIATAMLFFVLAGILALMMRTQLAVPDNHLIDAGTYNQLFTMHGTVMMFLFAVPIVEAVAIYLLPGMLGARDLPFPLLSAYAFWAYAIGGIAFFCTLFFGVSPDGGWFMYPPLTGKEFSPGRGADWWLLGIGFIEISAIAGAIELIVGVLFTRAPGMTLMRMPIFAWAMLVTALMIVIAFPAVIAATMLLELERAFDWPFFIPARGGDPLLWQHLFWFFGHPEVYIIFLPAAGMVSMMVATLAGTPLVGHRAVVLALIGVGVVSFALWVHHMFTAGLGNLSLMVVSAASFIVAIPSGVQVFAWIATFWRGRVALNAPTLFLLGFHFIFVLGGLTGVMVAVLPFDWQAHDSYFIVAHLHYVLIGGMVFPVFAGFYYWAPVFNGHRLSERWGRWVFGLMFGGFNLAFFPMHTAGMLGMPRRVYTYAGDLGWNALNMLSTVGAYTLAAGVLLFMVDAARMLRRPRQDHGNPWRAGTLEWLPPREYAVRSIPQVDSRYPLWRQPALPQEVEAGRHWLPGTVFGGRETLVTSPRDARPMHLLRLPTDSWWPLAAAAGTAGFFLLLTVSQTLPALTCGVIAVACILRWLWDSDRPPPVATVDVGHGVHLPVGAHGRASHSWWAMIVLIAVDMTIFVSLLYTHVHLSMASDVCPPPGAALPPLRWPLGAALLLAAGSTAMALAARRLHAADVRRQRGLRLLAALAMACAAGAAALDIGGHQLAGLDPRAQGWSASVGMLLGYQAFHIAVLMLMGGYVLVRSWSGRLQPAARATIDNTALMWHCVTAQGIIGALAVQGVPRLLG
;
A
#
# COMPACT_ATOMS: atom_id res chain seq x y z
N MET A 1 -0.95 -36.51 -16.37
CA MET A 1 -0.72 -36.52 -17.83
C MET A 1 0.13 -35.30 -18.16
N THR A 2 1.40 -35.54 -18.35
CA THR A 2 2.42 -34.56 -18.74
C THR A 2 2.33 -34.38 -20.26
N ALA A 3 1.72 -33.30 -20.71
CA ALA A 3 1.81 -32.90 -22.11
C ALA A 3 3.25 -32.37 -22.36
N GLN A 4 4.08 -33.20 -22.98
CA GLN A 4 5.34 -32.75 -23.58
C GLN A 4 4.98 -31.80 -24.73
N VAL A 5 5.57 -30.58 -24.70
CA VAL A 5 5.53 -29.66 -25.81
C VAL A 5 6.46 -30.23 -26.90
N PRO A 6 6.00 -30.45 -28.13
CA PRO A 6 6.88 -30.98 -29.21
C PRO A 6 7.96 -29.94 -29.54
N GLU A 7 9.20 -30.37 -29.59
CA GLU A 7 10.40 -29.60 -29.98
C GLU A 7 10.53 -29.38 -31.50
N GLU A 8 9.56 -29.80 -32.30
CA GLU A 8 9.63 -29.68 -33.76
C GLU A 8 8.61 -28.71 -34.30
N GLY A 9 9.04 -27.57 -34.77
CA GLY A 9 8.21 -26.60 -35.51
C GLY A 9 8.70 -25.17 -35.45
N ARG A 10 9.97 -24.88 -35.72
CA ARG A 10 10.38 -23.50 -36.12
C ARG A 10 9.81 -23.19 -37.51
N THR A 11 8.48 -23.06 -37.59
CA THR A 11 7.83 -22.45 -38.76
C THR A 11 8.12 -20.98 -38.73
N SER A 12 8.76 -20.45 -39.75
CA SER A 12 8.91 -19.04 -40.04
C SER A 12 7.51 -18.39 -40.03
N ALA A 13 7.16 -17.73 -38.93
CA ALA A 13 5.90 -17.03 -38.84
C ALA A 13 5.87 -15.94 -39.93
N GLN A 14 4.92 -16.02 -40.85
CA GLN A 14 4.69 -14.98 -41.85
C GLN A 14 4.54 -13.63 -41.15
N PRO A 15 5.09 -12.52 -41.69
CA PRO A 15 4.89 -11.19 -41.14
C PRO A 15 3.38 -10.89 -41.14
N ARG A 16 2.83 -10.63 -39.95
CA ARG A 16 1.42 -10.26 -39.79
C ARG A 16 1.15 -8.90 -40.47
N PRO A 17 -0.09 -8.63 -40.95
CA PRO A 17 -0.39 -7.42 -41.68
C PRO A 17 -0.04 -6.13 -40.91
N ALA A 18 0.39 -5.08 -41.58
CA ALA A 18 0.73 -3.76 -41.03
C ALA A 18 -0.42 -3.16 -40.18
N GLY A 19 -1.67 -3.45 -40.48
CA GLY A 19 -2.83 -2.99 -39.72
C GLY A 19 -2.97 -3.52 -38.29
N GLU A 20 -2.34 -4.66 -37.94
CA GLU A 20 -2.40 -5.23 -36.58
C GLU A 20 -1.54 -4.41 -35.60
N ARG A 21 -0.38 -3.96 -36.05
CA ARG A 21 0.50 -3.06 -35.27
C ARG A 21 -0.18 -1.71 -35.01
N GLU A 22 -0.78 -1.12 -36.03
CA GLU A 22 -1.50 0.15 -35.89
C GLU A 22 -2.70 0.02 -34.93
N ALA A 23 -3.41 -1.12 -34.94
CA ALA A 23 -4.49 -1.38 -34.00
C ALA A 23 -3.97 -1.46 -32.54
N LEU A 24 -2.83 -2.13 -32.30
CA LEU A 24 -2.19 -2.17 -30.98
C LEU A 24 -1.75 -0.76 -30.53
N GLU A 25 -1.04 -0.03 -31.39
CA GLU A 25 -0.57 1.33 -31.09
C GLU A 25 -1.76 2.25 -30.75
N ARG A 26 -2.86 2.16 -31.51
CA ARG A 26 -4.08 2.94 -31.29
C ARG A 26 -4.75 2.60 -29.96
N ALA A 27 -4.85 1.30 -29.61
CA ALA A 27 -5.47 0.82 -28.38
C ALA A 27 -4.72 1.32 -27.12
N TRP A 28 -3.39 1.42 -27.20
CA TRP A 28 -2.54 1.77 -26.05
C TRP A 28 -2.10 3.24 -26.06
N ARG A 29 -2.43 4.01 -27.12
CA ARG A 29 -2.07 5.44 -27.20
C ARG A 29 -2.66 6.20 -26.02
N PRO A 30 -1.82 6.91 -25.24
CA PRO A 30 -2.33 7.68 -24.11
C PRO A 30 -3.16 8.88 -24.58
N PRO A 31 -4.17 9.28 -23.81
CA PRO A 31 -4.91 10.50 -24.08
C PRO A 31 -4.00 11.74 -23.97
N VAL A 32 -4.34 12.81 -24.68
CA VAL A 32 -3.56 14.05 -24.75
C VAL A 32 -4.28 15.23 -24.10
N GLY A 33 -3.52 16.23 -23.66
CA GLY A 33 -4.06 17.44 -23.02
C GLY A 33 -4.80 17.10 -21.72
N TRP A 34 -5.89 17.81 -21.42
CA TRP A 34 -6.68 17.64 -20.22
C TRP A 34 -7.30 16.24 -20.07
N ARG A 35 -7.50 15.52 -21.19
CA ARG A 35 -7.98 14.14 -21.18
C ARG A 35 -7.02 13.16 -20.51
N GLN A 36 -5.75 13.53 -20.28
CA GLN A 36 -4.83 12.71 -19.49
C GLN A 36 -5.35 12.39 -18.09
N LEU A 37 -6.23 13.23 -17.53
CA LEU A 37 -6.87 12.98 -16.23
C LEU A 37 -7.80 11.76 -16.23
N SER A 38 -8.25 11.29 -17.41
CA SER A 38 -9.03 10.06 -17.58
C SER A 38 -8.17 8.81 -17.85
N ALA A 39 -6.85 8.96 -17.92
CA ALA A 39 -5.95 7.83 -18.14
C ALA A 39 -6.06 6.81 -17.00
N VAL A 40 -6.05 5.53 -17.38
CA VAL A 40 -6.14 4.43 -16.39
C VAL A 40 -4.98 3.43 -16.52
N ASN A 41 -4.16 3.52 -17.58
CA ASN A 41 -3.02 2.61 -17.72
C ASN A 41 -1.93 2.89 -16.67
N ASN A 42 -1.30 1.84 -16.18
CA ASN A 42 -0.36 1.92 -15.09
C ASN A 42 0.90 2.74 -15.42
N THR A 43 1.31 2.81 -16.69
CA THR A 43 2.41 3.68 -17.11
C THR A 43 2.11 5.16 -16.82
N ARG A 44 0.91 5.65 -17.12
CA ARG A 44 0.51 7.04 -16.85
C ARG A 44 0.22 7.28 -15.39
N ILE A 45 -0.50 6.37 -14.76
CA ILE A 45 -0.79 6.45 -13.32
C ILE A 45 0.50 6.44 -12.52
N GLY A 46 1.47 5.58 -12.85
CA GLY A 46 2.78 5.55 -12.19
C GLY A 46 3.54 6.88 -12.32
N VAL A 47 3.51 7.52 -13.49
CA VAL A 47 4.12 8.86 -13.67
C VAL A 47 3.42 9.91 -12.81
N PHE A 48 2.09 9.89 -12.72
CA PHE A 48 1.34 10.83 -11.88
C PHE A 48 1.66 10.63 -10.40
N TYR A 49 1.72 9.39 -9.94
CA TYR A 49 2.13 9.06 -8.57
C TYR A 49 3.56 9.55 -8.27
N ILE A 50 4.54 9.25 -9.15
CA ILE A 50 5.94 9.70 -8.97
C ILE A 50 6.00 11.23 -8.86
N ALA A 51 5.32 11.95 -9.77
CA ALA A 51 5.31 13.41 -9.77
C ALA A 51 4.69 13.98 -8.48
N THR A 52 3.57 13.41 -8.03
CA THR A 52 2.86 13.85 -6.82
C THR A 52 3.66 13.53 -5.55
N ALA A 53 4.25 12.34 -5.47
CA ALA A 53 5.11 11.97 -4.33
C ALA A 53 6.36 12.85 -4.25
N MET A 54 7.00 13.16 -5.39
CA MET A 54 8.12 14.10 -5.43
C MET A 54 7.72 15.52 -5.06
N LEU A 55 6.50 15.96 -5.41
CA LEU A 55 5.95 17.23 -4.92
C LEU A 55 5.86 17.26 -3.40
N PHE A 56 5.28 16.22 -2.78
CA PHE A 56 5.19 16.13 -1.33
C PHE A 56 6.56 16.02 -0.66
N PHE A 57 7.52 15.32 -1.27
CA PHE A 57 8.92 15.30 -0.80
C PHE A 57 9.51 16.70 -0.69
N VAL A 58 9.32 17.54 -1.72
CA VAL A 58 9.80 18.93 -1.73
C VAL A 58 9.08 19.78 -0.69
N LEU A 59 7.74 19.69 -0.64
CA LEU A 59 6.94 20.46 0.31
C LEU A 59 7.30 20.11 1.76
N ALA A 60 7.37 18.82 2.11
CA ALA A 60 7.78 18.42 3.45
C ALA A 60 9.26 18.73 3.74
N GLY A 61 10.12 18.72 2.72
CA GLY A 61 11.49 19.18 2.81
C GLY A 61 11.61 20.66 3.17
N ILE A 62 10.74 21.52 2.62
CA ILE A 62 10.65 22.95 2.99
C ILE A 62 10.28 23.09 4.48
N LEU A 63 9.31 22.32 4.98
CA LEU A 63 8.96 22.33 6.41
C LEU A 63 10.16 21.94 7.28
N ALA A 64 10.95 20.95 6.86
CA ALA A 64 12.17 20.55 7.55
C ALA A 64 13.20 21.69 7.58
N LEU A 65 13.41 22.41 6.46
CA LEU A 65 14.31 23.56 6.42
C LEU A 65 13.86 24.69 7.35
N MET A 66 12.55 24.95 7.45
CA MET A 66 12.00 25.94 8.38
C MET A 66 12.33 25.54 9.83
N MET A 67 12.11 24.28 10.21
CA MET A 67 12.47 23.78 11.54
C MET A 67 13.98 23.85 11.79
N ARG A 68 14.82 23.53 10.81
CA ARG A 68 16.28 23.66 10.96
C ARG A 68 16.74 25.09 11.10
N THR A 69 16.10 26.04 10.40
CA THR A 69 16.36 27.46 10.57
C THR A 69 16.01 27.94 11.98
N GLN A 70 14.87 27.50 12.52
CA GLN A 70 14.44 27.79 13.89
C GLN A 70 15.48 27.31 14.92
N LEU A 71 16.08 26.14 14.70
CA LEU A 71 17.07 25.53 15.62
C LEU A 71 18.54 25.88 15.26
N ALA A 72 18.79 26.78 14.30
CA ALA A 72 20.17 27.12 13.90
C ALA A 72 20.96 27.78 15.01
N VAL A 73 20.31 28.59 15.82
CA VAL A 73 20.90 29.32 16.96
C VAL A 73 20.04 29.15 18.19
N PRO A 74 20.63 29.21 19.41
CA PRO A 74 19.88 29.12 20.67
C PRO A 74 18.94 30.34 20.81
N ASP A 75 17.94 30.16 21.67
CA ASP A 75 16.95 31.19 22.03
C ASP A 75 16.29 31.88 20.81
N ASN A 76 16.19 31.14 19.71
CA ASN A 76 15.57 31.66 18.49
C ASN A 76 14.03 31.64 18.61
N HIS A 77 13.41 32.71 18.14
CA HIS A 77 11.95 32.92 18.18
C HIS A 77 11.39 33.24 16.78
N LEU A 78 12.03 32.78 15.72
CA LEU A 78 11.56 32.97 14.35
C LEU A 78 10.18 32.34 14.12
N ILE A 79 9.95 31.18 14.76
CA ILE A 79 8.70 30.41 14.69
C ILE A 79 8.21 30.19 16.12
N ASP A 80 6.92 30.40 16.38
CA ASP A 80 6.31 30.12 17.68
C ASP A 80 6.16 28.59 17.90
N ALA A 81 5.96 28.20 19.16
CA ALA A 81 5.87 26.80 19.55
C ALA A 81 4.67 26.05 18.90
N GLY A 82 3.53 26.70 18.77
CA GLY A 82 2.34 26.10 18.14
C GLY A 82 2.57 25.82 16.65
N THR A 83 3.07 26.81 15.92
CA THR A 83 3.46 26.64 14.50
C THR A 83 4.54 25.58 14.35
N TYR A 84 5.55 25.55 15.23
CA TYR A 84 6.61 24.53 15.17
C TYR A 84 6.03 23.13 15.36
N ASN A 85 5.08 22.94 16.28
CA ASN A 85 4.40 21.65 16.50
C ASN A 85 3.62 21.20 15.26
N GLN A 86 2.96 22.12 14.56
CA GLN A 86 2.31 21.84 13.28
C GLN A 86 3.34 21.45 12.21
N LEU A 87 4.46 22.17 12.11
CA LEU A 87 5.49 21.87 11.10
C LEU A 87 6.10 20.48 11.26
N PHE A 88 6.49 20.08 12.50
CA PHE A 88 7.09 18.75 12.64
C PHE A 88 6.06 17.62 12.49
N THR A 89 4.82 17.83 12.88
CA THR A 89 3.73 16.86 12.67
C THR A 89 3.46 16.68 11.19
N MET A 90 3.33 17.78 10.45
CA MET A 90 3.10 17.76 9.00
C MET A 90 4.31 17.21 8.26
N HIS A 91 5.54 17.59 8.62
CA HIS A 91 6.75 17.01 8.02
C HIS A 91 6.78 15.49 8.15
N GLY A 92 6.60 14.97 9.36
CA GLY A 92 6.60 13.53 9.62
C GLY A 92 5.48 12.81 8.87
N THR A 93 4.25 13.30 8.98
CA THR A 93 3.07 12.68 8.33
C THR A 93 3.21 12.69 6.80
N VAL A 94 3.59 13.81 6.20
CA VAL A 94 3.74 13.94 4.75
C VAL A 94 4.89 13.06 4.23
N MET A 95 6.03 13.00 4.95
CA MET A 95 7.15 12.16 4.55
C MET A 95 6.83 10.67 4.61
N MET A 96 6.09 10.20 5.62
CA MET A 96 5.74 8.80 5.77
C MET A 96 4.60 8.40 4.82
N PHE A 97 3.45 9.07 4.90
CA PHE A 97 2.22 8.65 4.22
C PHE A 97 2.06 9.22 2.80
N LEU A 98 2.67 10.38 2.48
CA LEU A 98 2.47 11.03 1.18
C LEU A 98 3.70 10.96 0.26
N PHE A 99 4.88 10.63 0.81
CA PHE A 99 6.08 10.46 0.01
C PHE A 99 6.63 9.04 0.06
N ALA A 100 7.01 8.52 1.24
CA ALA A 100 7.84 7.32 1.32
C ALA A 100 7.13 6.05 0.82
N VAL A 101 5.92 5.76 1.28
CA VAL A 101 5.12 4.63 0.78
C VAL A 101 4.67 4.87 -0.66
N PRO A 102 4.10 6.05 -1.03
CA PRO A 102 3.64 6.26 -2.39
C PRO A 102 4.74 6.26 -3.45
N ILE A 103 5.96 6.74 -3.17
CA ILE A 103 7.03 6.75 -4.18
C ILE A 103 7.49 5.34 -4.55
N VAL A 104 7.62 4.44 -3.58
CA VAL A 104 8.04 3.06 -3.86
C VAL A 104 6.93 2.26 -4.55
N GLU A 105 5.67 2.52 -4.20
CA GLU A 105 4.50 1.98 -4.89
C GLU A 105 4.39 2.52 -6.32
N ALA A 106 4.60 3.82 -6.53
CA ALA A 106 4.59 4.48 -7.83
C ALA A 106 5.63 3.90 -8.80
N VAL A 107 6.86 3.69 -8.30
CA VAL A 107 7.93 3.03 -9.07
C VAL A 107 7.52 1.61 -9.45
N ALA A 108 6.84 0.88 -8.54
CA ALA A 108 6.32 -0.45 -8.82
C ALA A 108 5.23 -0.44 -9.90
N ILE A 109 4.21 0.41 -9.76
CA ILE A 109 3.11 0.56 -10.72
C ILE A 109 3.66 0.88 -12.12
N TYR A 110 4.74 1.69 -12.21
CA TYR A 110 5.37 2.04 -13.46
C TYR A 110 6.23 0.92 -14.06
N LEU A 111 7.08 0.27 -13.26
CA LEU A 111 8.10 -0.66 -13.76
C LEU A 111 7.64 -2.12 -13.83
N LEU A 112 6.77 -2.56 -12.90
CA LEU A 112 6.42 -3.98 -12.80
C LEU A 112 5.78 -4.57 -14.05
N PRO A 113 4.86 -3.89 -14.78
CA PRO A 113 4.35 -4.46 -16.02
C PRO A 113 5.48 -4.85 -16.98
N GLY A 114 6.45 -3.95 -17.19
CA GLY A 114 7.64 -4.22 -18.02
C GLY A 114 8.51 -5.34 -17.46
N MET A 115 8.81 -5.33 -16.17
CA MET A 115 9.64 -6.36 -15.52
C MET A 115 9.00 -7.74 -15.56
N LEU A 116 7.68 -7.82 -15.47
CA LEU A 116 6.93 -9.07 -15.55
C LEU A 116 6.68 -9.51 -16.99
N GLY A 117 7.01 -8.68 -17.98
CA GLY A 117 6.72 -8.91 -19.39
C GLY A 117 5.22 -8.84 -19.72
N ALA A 118 4.42 -8.26 -18.83
CA ALA A 118 3.01 -7.98 -19.04
C ALA A 118 2.81 -6.66 -19.79
N ARG A 119 1.64 -6.47 -20.39
CA ARG A 119 1.28 -5.19 -21.03
C ARG A 119 0.75 -4.17 -20.04
N ASP A 120 0.08 -4.64 -18.97
CA ASP A 120 -0.41 -3.83 -17.87
C ASP A 120 -0.74 -4.74 -16.67
N LEU A 121 -1.02 -4.14 -15.49
CA LEU A 121 -1.55 -4.84 -14.34
C LEU A 121 -3.06 -5.07 -14.48
N PRO A 122 -3.68 -5.95 -13.67
CA PRO A 122 -5.04 -6.44 -13.96
C PRO A 122 -6.18 -5.47 -13.63
N PHE A 123 -5.93 -4.40 -12.82
CA PHE A 123 -6.99 -3.51 -12.34
C PHE A 123 -6.71 -2.02 -12.61
N PRO A 124 -6.54 -1.57 -13.86
CA PRO A 124 -6.13 -0.19 -14.14
C PRO A 124 -7.15 0.86 -13.68
N LEU A 125 -8.45 0.54 -13.58
CA LEU A 125 -9.43 1.45 -12.98
C LEU A 125 -9.23 1.62 -11.48
N LEU A 126 -8.82 0.57 -10.78
CA LEU A 126 -8.52 0.61 -9.35
C LEU A 126 -7.26 1.43 -9.08
N SER A 127 -6.20 1.26 -9.89
CA SER A 127 -4.98 2.09 -9.81
C SER A 127 -5.28 3.57 -10.04
N ALA A 128 -6.11 3.90 -11.02
CA ALA A 128 -6.50 5.28 -11.26
C ALA A 128 -7.33 5.87 -10.10
N TYR A 129 -8.25 5.10 -9.53
CA TYR A 129 -8.99 5.50 -8.33
C TYR A 129 -8.05 5.73 -7.14
N ALA A 130 -7.14 4.80 -6.88
CA ALA A 130 -6.14 4.88 -5.82
C ALA A 130 -5.29 6.15 -5.96
N PHE A 131 -4.78 6.43 -7.16
CA PHE A 131 -4.01 7.66 -7.43
C PHE A 131 -4.81 8.92 -7.11
N TRP A 132 -6.06 9.02 -7.58
CA TRP A 132 -6.85 10.22 -7.36
C TRP A 132 -7.25 10.40 -5.90
N ALA A 133 -7.54 9.31 -5.18
CA ALA A 133 -7.75 9.34 -3.74
C ALA A 133 -6.52 9.90 -3.00
N TYR A 134 -5.35 9.36 -3.30
CA TYR A 134 -4.08 9.85 -2.76
C TYR A 134 -3.81 11.32 -3.08
N ALA A 135 -3.95 11.72 -4.34
CA ALA A 135 -3.63 13.08 -4.77
C ALA A 135 -4.58 14.12 -4.15
N ILE A 136 -5.89 13.86 -4.20
CA ILE A 136 -6.89 14.79 -3.65
C ILE A 136 -6.76 14.87 -2.13
N GLY A 137 -6.68 13.71 -1.45
CA GLY A 137 -6.54 13.64 -0.01
C GLY A 137 -5.24 14.29 0.49
N GLY A 138 -4.12 13.97 -0.15
CA GLY A 138 -2.81 14.51 0.22
C GLY A 138 -2.72 16.02 0.04
N ILE A 139 -3.25 16.57 -1.07
CA ILE A 139 -3.28 18.02 -1.31
C ILE A 139 -4.18 18.69 -0.27
N ALA A 140 -5.39 18.16 -0.02
CA ALA A 140 -6.31 18.73 0.97
C ALA A 140 -5.67 18.72 2.36
N PHE A 141 -5.05 17.59 2.76
CA PHE A 141 -4.36 17.47 4.03
C PHE A 141 -3.21 18.47 4.16
N PHE A 142 -2.35 18.59 3.15
CA PHE A 142 -1.23 19.56 3.18
C PHE A 142 -1.74 21.02 3.29
N CYS A 143 -2.85 21.33 2.62
CA CYS A 143 -3.45 22.66 2.65
C CYS A 143 -3.95 23.07 4.03
N THR A 144 -4.18 22.15 4.98
CA THR A 144 -4.60 22.49 6.36
C THR A 144 -3.63 23.45 7.06
N LEU A 145 -2.33 23.44 6.68
CA LEU A 145 -1.33 24.38 7.17
C LEU A 145 -1.68 25.85 6.88
N PHE A 146 -2.26 26.12 5.71
CA PHE A 146 -2.59 27.50 5.29
C PHE A 146 -3.88 28.03 5.95
N PHE A 147 -4.67 27.14 6.56
CA PHE A 147 -5.92 27.49 7.25
C PHE A 147 -5.81 27.42 8.77
N GLY A 148 -4.61 27.13 9.32
CA GLY A 148 -4.40 27.05 10.77
C GLY A 148 -5.14 25.89 11.45
N VAL A 149 -5.49 24.84 10.70
CA VAL A 149 -6.21 23.64 11.19
C VAL A 149 -5.38 22.36 11.02
N SER A 150 -4.08 22.50 10.82
CA SER A 150 -3.19 21.34 10.71
C SER A 150 -2.98 20.67 12.07
N PRO A 151 -2.73 19.35 12.10
CA PRO A 151 -2.44 18.61 13.32
C PRO A 151 -1.10 19.05 13.93
N ASP A 152 -0.98 18.91 15.26
CA ASP A 152 0.16 19.32 16.09
C ASP A 152 0.62 18.26 17.09
N GLY A 153 -0.05 17.10 17.13
CA GLY A 153 0.19 16.02 18.10
C GLY A 153 1.33 15.05 17.72
N GLY A 154 2.12 15.35 16.68
CA GLY A 154 3.11 14.44 16.12
C GLY A 154 2.49 13.43 15.14
N TRP A 155 3.33 12.79 14.29
CA TRP A 155 2.85 11.92 13.22
C TRP A 155 2.23 10.60 13.71
N PHE A 156 2.45 10.22 14.97
CA PHE A 156 1.86 9.02 15.57
C PHE A 156 0.69 9.31 16.55
N MET A 157 0.29 10.57 16.70
CA MET A 157 -0.98 11.01 17.29
C MET A 157 -1.38 10.33 18.61
N TYR A 158 -0.49 10.30 19.61
CA TYR A 158 -0.74 9.60 20.88
C TYR A 158 -1.85 10.23 21.73
N PRO A 159 -2.90 9.46 22.16
CA PRO A 159 -3.72 9.83 23.30
C PRO A 159 -2.91 9.78 24.62
N PRO A 160 -3.24 10.59 25.61
CA PRO A 160 -4.37 11.51 25.66
C PRO A 160 -4.16 12.86 24.97
N LEU A 161 -2.92 13.19 24.53
CA LEU A 161 -2.58 14.48 23.90
C LEU A 161 -3.51 14.84 22.74
N THR A 162 -3.90 13.85 21.94
CA THR A 162 -4.77 14.01 20.76
C THR A 162 -6.25 13.84 21.05
N GLY A 163 -6.62 13.57 22.30
CA GLY A 163 -8.00 13.62 22.79
C GLY A 163 -8.55 15.05 22.80
N LYS A 164 -9.87 15.20 22.92
CA LYS A 164 -10.52 16.52 22.93
C LYS A 164 -10.10 17.44 24.08
N GLU A 165 -9.65 16.89 25.19
CA GLU A 165 -9.20 17.65 26.36
C GLU A 165 -7.97 18.50 26.03
N PHE A 166 -6.98 17.93 25.35
CA PHE A 166 -5.70 18.58 25.02
C PHE A 166 -5.64 19.11 23.60
N SER A 167 -6.41 18.54 22.68
CA SER A 167 -6.53 18.96 21.28
C SER A 167 -8.01 19.21 20.91
N PRO A 168 -8.62 20.26 21.44
CA PRO A 168 -10.05 20.54 21.22
C PRO A 168 -10.38 20.96 19.78
N GLY A 169 -9.37 21.43 19.03
CA GLY A 169 -9.50 21.84 17.63
C GLY A 169 -9.68 20.65 16.68
N ARG A 170 -9.83 20.95 15.39
CA ARG A 170 -10.04 19.98 14.33
C ARG A 170 -8.74 19.38 13.75
N GLY A 171 -7.56 19.79 14.23
CA GLY A 171 -6.29 19.32 13.70
C GLY A 171 -6.13 17.81 13.78
N ALA A 172 -6.50 17.21 14.93
CA ALA A 172 -6.48 15.75 15.08
C ALA A 172 -7.49 15.06 14.14
N ASP A 173 -8.70 15.60 13.98
CA ASP A 173 -9.73 15.02 13.09
C ASP A 173 -9.28 15.06 11.63
N TRP A 174 -8.60 16.14 11.20
CA TRP A 174 -7.96 16.21 9.87
C TRP A 174 -6.90 15.13 9.66
N TRP A 175 -6.14 14.80 10.70
CA TRP A 175 -5.18 13.71 10.62
C TRP A 175 -5.88 12.34 10.53
N LEU A 176 -6.83 12.07 11.45
CA LEU A 176 -7.51 10.77 11.56
C LEU A 176 -8.30 10.42 10.28
N LEU A 177 -9.16 11.34 9.83
CA LEU A 177 -9.98 11.12 8.63
C LEU A 177 -9.17 11.30 7.33
N GLY A 178 -8.21 12.23 7.31
CA GLY A 178 -7.37 12.48 6.15
C GLY A 178 -6.44 11.31 5.84
N ILE A 179 -5.73 10.79 6.85
CA ILE A 179 -4.85 9.63 6.67
C ILE A 179 -5.66 8.38 6.37
N GLY A 180 -6.75 8.11 7.10
CA GLY A 180 -7.62 6.96 6.83
C GLY A 180 -8.17 6.95 5.39
N PHE A 181 -8.45 8.13 4.80
CA PHE A 181 -8.81 8.23 3.40
C PHE A 181 -7.64 7.91 2.45
N ILE A 182 -6.45 8.41 2.74
CA ILE A 182 -5.25 8.19 1.91
C ILE A 182 -4.83 6.72 1.93
N GLU A 183 -5.00 6.02 3.05
CA GLU A 183 -4.68 4.60 3.21
C GLU A 183 -5.50 3.69 2.29
N ILE A 184 -6.69 4.10 1.86
CA ILE A 184 -7.47 3.40 0.83
C ILE A 184 -6.65 3.24 -0.46
N SER A 185 -5.82 4.24 -0.79
CA SER A 185 -4.92 4.17 -1.95
C SER A 185 -3.89 3.05 -1.83
N ALA A 186 -3.21 2.94 -0.68
CA ALA A 186 -2.19 1.91 -0.46
C ALA A 186 -2.80 0.50 -0.48
N ILE A 187 -3.99 0.31 0.11
CA ILE A 187 -4.70 -0.98 0.08
C ILE A 187 -5.09 -1.35 -1.35
N ALA A 188 -5.61 -0.40 -2.13
CA ALA A 188 -5.97 -0.64 -3.52
C ALA A 188 -4.76 -1.03 -4.37
N GLY A 189 -3.62 -0.36 -4.18
CA GLY A 189 -2.35 -0.71 -4.79
C GLY A 189 -1.84 -2.09 -4.37
N ALA A 190 -1.93 -2.44 -3.08
CA ALA A 190 -1.53 -3.75 -2.59
C ALA A 190 -2.35 -4.88 -3.24
N ILE A 191 -3.67 -4.73 -3.38
CA ILE A 191 -4.54 -5.69 -4.07
C ILE A 191 -4.06 -5.89 -5.51
N GLU A 192 -3.81 -4.80 -6.23
CA GLU A 192 -3.35 -4.85 -7.61
C GLU A 192 -1.97 -5.49 -7.74
N LEU A 193 -1.03 -5.14 -6.87
CA LEU A 193 0.34 -5.66 -6.88
C LEU A 193 0.38 -7.16 -6.57
N ILE A 194 -0.37 -7.65 -5.58
CA ILE A 194 -0.44 -9.08 -5.26
C ILE A 194 -0.97 -9.87 -6.46
N VAL A 195 -2.11 -9.46 -6.99
CA VAL A 195 -2.75 -10.16 -8.10
C VAL A 195 -1.92 -10.00 -9.39
N GLY A 196 -1.39 -8.81 -9.65
CA GLY A 196 -0.53 -8.52 -10.79
C GLY A 196 0.72 -9.38 -10.81
N VAL A 197 1.50 -9.37 -9.72
CA VAL A 197 2.74 -10.16 -9.63
C VAL A 197 2.48 -11.66 -9.73
N LEU A 198 1.39 -12.15 -9.15
CA LEU A 198 1.11 -13.59 -9.17
C LEU A 198 0.51 -14.08 -10.49
N PHE A 199 -0.30 -13.26 -11.18
CA PHE A 199 -1.15 -13.74 -12.28
C PHE A 199 -0.88 -13.10 -13.65
N THR A 200 0.03 -12.10 -13.78
CA THR A 200 0.31 -11.45 -15.07
C THR A 200 1.74 -11.64 -15.57
N ARG A 201 2.53 -12.50 -14.94
CA ARG A 201 3.90 -12.78 -15.37
C ARG A 201 3.95 -13.38 -16.77
N ALA A 202 4.93 -12.99 -17.54
CA ALA A 202 5.19 -13.58 -18.86
C ALA A 202 5.29 -15.12 -18.78
N PRO A 203 4.79 -15.85 -19.78
CA PRO A 203 4.86 -17.30 -19.81
C PRO A 203 6.26 -17.83 -19.57
N GLY A 204 6.38 -18.81 -18.67
CA GLY A 204 7.66 -19.40 -18.25
C GLY A 204 8.41 -18.62 -17.17
N MET A 205 7.98 -17.42 -16.77
CA MET A 205 8.52 -16.69 -15.61
C MET A 205 8.00 -17.29 -14.31
N THR A 206 8.56 -18.44 -13.93
CA THR A 206 8.25 -19.07 -12.62
C THR A 206 8.66 -18.14 -11.48
N LEU A 207 8.17 -18.39 -10.25
CA LEU A 207 8.53 -17.58 -9.08
C LEU A 207 10.05 -17.42 -8.92
N MET A 208 10.85 -18.46 -9.18
CA MET A 208 12.30 -18.38 -9.07
C MET A 208 13.00 -17.68 -10.24
N ARG A 209 12.30 -17.44 -11.34
CA ARG A 209 12.78 -16.63 -12.47
C ARG A 209 12.34 -15.17 -12.39
N MET A 210 11.46 -14.85 -11.45
CA MET A 210 10.95 -13.51 -11.22
C MET A 210 12.07 -12.57 -10.75
N PRO A 211 12.11 -11.30 -11.22
CA PRO A 211 13.04 -10.28 -10.74
C PRO A 211 12.90 -10.04 -9.23
N ILE A 212 14.02 -9.69 -8.56
CA ILE A 212 14.04 -9.44 -7.11
C ILE A 212 13.11 -8.30 -6.73
N PHE A 213 13.01 -7.24 -7.53
CA PHE A 213 12.09 -6.13 -7.24
C PHE A 213 10.63 -6.60 -7.20
N ALA A 214 10.23 -7.50 -8.09
CA ALA A 214 8.87 -8.06 -8.05
C ALA A 214 8.63 -8.92 -6.80
N TRP A 215 9.64 -9.63 -6.29
CA TRP A 215 9.58 -10.30 -4.98
C TRP A 215 9.44 -9.31 -3.83
N ALA A 216 10.26 -8.25 -3.84
CA ALA A 216 10.18 -7.20 -2.82
C ALA A 216 8.78 -6.57 -2.78
N MET A 217 8.21 -6.24 -3.94
CA MET A 217 6.87 -5.66 -4.03
C MET A 217 5.76 -6.63 -3.62
N LEU A 218 5.89 -7.92 -3.91
CA LEU A 218 4.93 -8.93 -3.46
C LEU A 218 4.92 -9.04 -1.92
N VAL A 219 6.11 -9.09 -1.29
CA VAL A 219 6.23 -9.13 0.17
C VAL A 219 5.67 -7.84 0.78
N THR A 220 6.05 -6.68 0.24
CA THR A 220 5.55 -5.37 0.67
C THR A 220 4.04 -5.27 0.59
N ALA A 221 3.43 -5.70 -0.52
CA ALA A 221 1.98 -5.66 -0.69
C ALA A 221 1.25 -6.58 0.32
N LEU A 222 1.81 -7.76 0.62
CA LEU A 222 1.31 -8.64 1.67
C LEU A 222 1.43 -8.00 3.07
N MET A 223 2.52 -7.26 3.33
CA MET A 223 2.67 -6.51 4.58
C MET A 223 1.65 -5.38 4.69
N ILE A 224 1.37 -4.65 3.62
CA ILE A 224 0.34 -3.58 3.60
C ILE A 224 -1.02 -4.17 3.98
N VAL A 225 -1.40 -5.33 3.43
CA VAL A 225 -2.68 -6.02 3.73
C VAL A 225 -2.85 -6.32 5.23
N ILE A 226 -1.75 -6.52 5.96
CA ILE A 226 -1.78 -6.85 7.39
C ILE A 226 -1.56 -5.61 8.26
N ALA A 227 -0.64 -4.70 7.89
CA ALA A 227 -0.24 -3.58 8.72
C ALA A 227 -1.26 -2.43 8.70
N PHE A 228 -1.66 -1.96 7.52
CA PHE A 228 -2.52 -0.78 7.37
C PHE A 228 -3.90 -0.92 8.04
N PRO A 229 -4.55 -2.10 8.03
CA PRO A 229 -5.80 -2.28 8.75
C PRO A 229 -5.75 -1.98 10.25
N ALA A 230 -4.60 -2.18 10.90
CA ALA A 230 -4.46 -1.90 12.33
C ALA A 230 -4.47 -0.39 12.63
N VAL A 231 -3.80 0.43 11.82
CA VAL A 231 -3.85 1.89 11.97
C VAL A 231 -5.20 2.44 11.54
N ILE A 232 -5.87 1.86 10.54
CA ILE A 232 -7.26 2.21 10.20
C ILE A 232 -8.19 1.96 11.40
N ALA A 233 -8.07 0.80 12.05
CA ALA A 233 -8.85 0.53 13.26
C ALA A 233 -8.54 1.55 14.36
N ALA A 234 -7.26 1.88 14.60
CA ALA A 234 -6.87 2.88 15.59
C ALA A 234 -7.45 4.27 15.28
N THR A 235 -7.33 4.76 14.04
CA THR A 235 -7.88 6.05 13.63
C THR A 235 -9.39 6.11 13.78
N MET A 236 -10.09 5.02 13.43
CA MET A 236 -11.54 4.92 13.63
C MET A 236 -11.94 5.00 15.11
N LEU A 237 -11.21 4.29 15.99
CA LEU A 237 -11.51 4.31 17.43
C LEU A 237 -11.32 5.71 18.03
N LEU A 238 -10.20 6.39 17.70
CA LEU A 238 -9.94 7.73 18.23
C LEU A 238 -10.92 8.77 17.65
N GLU A 239 -11.29 8.64 16.38
CA GLU A 239 -12.32 9.52 15.79
C GLU A 239 -13.69 9.29 16.43
N LEU A 240 -14.08 8.05 16.75
CA LEU A 240 -15.32 7.76 17.49
C LEU A 240 -15.28 8.33 18.91
N GLU A 241 -14.14 8.27 19.61
CA GLU A 241 -13.95 8.92 20.90
C GLU A 241 -14.14 10.44 20.79
N ARG A 242 -13.50 11.05 19.79
CA ARG A 242 -13.57 12.51 19.60
C ARG A 242 -14.93 12.98 19.11
N ALA A 243 -15.57 12.26 18.19
CA ALA A 243 -16.82 12.67 17.57
C ALA A 243 -18.06 12.33 18.41
N PHE A 244 -18.04 11.17 19.09
CA PHE A 244 -19.23 10.60 19.76
C PHE A 244 -19.03 10.32 21.25
N ASP A 245 -17.88 10.67 21.82
CA ASP A 245 -17.53 10.48 23.23
C ASP A 245 -17.52 8.99 23.67
N TRP A 246 -17.02 8.10 22.82
CA TRP A 246 -16.83 6.68 23.14
C TRP A 246 -15.43 6.46 23.73
N PRO A 247 -15.29 6.13 25.03
CA PRO A 247 -14.03 6.28 25.76
C PRO A 247 -13.06 5.10 25.58
N PHE A 248 -12.51 4.91 24.38
CA PHE A 248 -11.54 3.85 24.12
C PHE A 248 -10.19 4.08 24.79
N PHE A 249 -9.78 5.35 24.93
CA PHE A 249 -8.46 5.75 25.40
C PHE A 249 -8.49 6.62 26.66
N ILE A 250 -9.67 6.80 27.28
CA ILE A 250 -9.86 7.59 28.50
C ILE A 250 -9.82 6.68 29.74
N PRO A 251 -8.70 6.67 30.53
CA PRO A 251 -8.55 5.73 31.66
C PRO A 251 -9.64 5.86 32.72
N ALA A 252 -10.08 7.10 33.03
CA ALA A 252 -11.13 7.35 34.02
C ALA A 252 -12.49 6.69 33.67
N ARG A 253 -12.64 6.24 32.43
CA ARG A 253 -13.85 5.58 31.92
C ARG A 253 -13.55 4.16 31.40
N GLY A 254 -12.48 3.51 31.88
CA GLY A 254 -12.10 2.15 31.51
C GLY A 254 -11.50 2.01 30.10
N GLY A 255 -11.04 3.10 29.53
CA GLY A 255 -10.21 3.10 28.31
C GLY A 255 -8.72 2.95 28.65
N ASP A 256 -7.88 2.74 27.61
CA ASP A 256 -6.44 2.57 27.81
C ASP A 256 -5.63 3.21 26.66
N PRO A 257 -4.80 4.26 26.90
CA PRO A 257 -3.92 4.84 25.90
C PRO A 257 -2.89 3.87 25.31
N LEU A 258 -2.49 2.80 26.02
CA LEU A 258 -1.60 1.77 25.49
C LEU A 258 -2.21 1.03 24.31
N LEU A 259 -3.53 0.89 24.27
CA LEU A 259 -4.25 0.30 23.14
C LEU A 259 -3.92 1.03 21.83
N TRP A 260 -3.88 2.38 21.85
CA TRP A 260 -3.47 3.16 20.67
C TRP A 260 -2.04 2.82 20.25
N GLN A 261 -1.10 2.79 21.20
CA GLN A 261 0.30 2.51 20.90
C GLN A 261 0.49 1.12 20.30
N HIS A 262 -0.20 0.11 20.80
CA HIS A 262 -0.17 -1.24 20.25
C HIS A 262 -0.70 -1.29 18.82
N LEU A 263 -1.88 -0.74 18.54
CA LEU A 263 -2.47 -0.72 17.20
C LEU A 263 -1.63 0.10 16.22
N PHE A 264 -1.15 1.27 16.66
CA PHE A 264 -0.34 2.15 15.81
C PHE A 264 1.01 1.51 15.47
N TRP A 265 1.74 0.96 16.44
CA TRP A 265 3.07 0.41 16.19
C TRP A 265 3.04 -0.99 15.56
N PHE A 266 1.97 -1.74 15.71
CA PHE A 266 1.74 -2.95 14.89
C PHE A 266 1.70 -2.62 13.39
N PHE A 267 1.29 -1.42 13.02
CA PHE A 267 1.48 -0.85 11.71
C PHE A 267 2.86 -0.19 11.56
N GLY A 268 3.26 0.68 12.48
CA GLY A 268 4.34 1.64 12.30
C GLY A 268 5.72 1.00 12.17
N HIS A 269 6.00 -0.15 12.82
CA HIS A 269 7.24 -0.85 12.57
C HIS A 269 7.24 -1.61 11.22
N PRO A 270 6.24 -2.43 10.87
CA PRO A 270 6.13 -2.94 9.51
C PRO A 270 6.17 -1.85 8.42
N GLU A 271 5.64 -0.64 8.67
CA GLU A 271 5.68 0.48 7.72
C GLU A 271 7.11 0.84 7.31
N VAL A 272 8.07 0.91 8.24
CA VAL A 272 9.46 1.24 7.89
C VAL A 272 10.09 0.17 6.99
N TYR A 273 9.68 -1.09 7.11
CA TYR A 273 10.09 -2.15 6.19
C TYR A 273 9.28 -2.18 4.90
N ILE A 274 8.02 -1.78 4.90
CA ILE A 274 7.22 -1.52 3.69
C ILE A 274 7.91 -0.46 2.81
N ILE A 275 8.56 0.52 3.42
CA ILE A 275 9.36 1.55 2.74
C ILE A 275 10.71 0.97 2.28
N PHE A 276 11.39 0.19 3.09
CA PHE A 276 12.73 -0.31 2.82
C PHE A 276 12.76 -1.45 1.81
N LEU A 277 11.87 -2.45 1.88
CA LEU A 277 11.93 -3.66 1.05
C LEU A 277 11.87 -3.37 -0.47
N PRO A 278 11.01 -2.46 -0.97
CA PRO A 278 11.05 -2.06 -2.38
C PRO A 278 12.39 -1.45 -2.78
N ALA A 279 12.95 -0.58 -1.92
CA ALA A 279 14.26 0.00 -2.15
C ALA A 279 15.37 -1.07 -2.20
N ALA A 280 15.36 -2.05 -1.30
CA ALA A 280 16.25 -3.21 -1.31
C ALA A 280 16.11 -4.05 -2.60
N GLY A 281 14.88 -4.18 -3.11
CA GLY A 281 14.58 -4.77 -4.41
C GLY A 281 15.22 -3.99 -5.56
N MET A 282 15.06 -2.65 -5.58
CA MET A 282 15.71 -1.78 -6.57
C MET A 282 17.23 -1.88 -6.51
N VAL A 283 17.82 -1.82 -5.32
CA VAL A 283 19.27 -1.99 -5.10
C VAL A 283 19.75 -3.31 -5.69
N SER A 284 19.04 -4.41 -5.40
CA SER A 284 19.40 -5.75 -5.88
C SER A 284 19.39 -5.85 -7.42
N MET A 285 18.43 -5.16 -8.08
CA MET A 285 18.37 -5.08 -9.54
C MET A 285 19.53 -4.27 -10.13
N MET A 286 19.76 -3.09 -9.59
CA MET A 286 20.78 -2.15 -10.05
C MET A 286 22.20 -2.69 -9.82
N VAL A 287 22.47 -3.27 -8.64
CA VAL A 287 23.77 -3.86 -8.31
C VAL A 287 24.16 -4.96 -9.31
N ALA A 288 23.24 -5.88 -9.62
CA ALA A 288 23.49 -6.95 -10.58
C ALA A 288 23.84 -6.40 -11.98
N THR A 289 23.07 -5.42 -12.46
CA THR A 289 23.28 -4.82 -13.78
C THR A 289 24.57 -3.99 -13.85
N LEU A 290 24.81 -3.12 -12.86
CA LEU A 290 25.98 -2.23 -12.85
C LEU A 290 27.30 -2.99 -12.58
N ALA A 291 27.23 -4.16 -11.93
CA ALA A 291 28.35 -5.08 -11.80
C ALA A 291 28.52 -6.00 -13.02
N GLY A 292 27.54 -6.06 -13.93
CA GLY A 292 27.55 -6.94 -15.10
C GLY A 292 27.55 -8.44 -14.76
N THR A 293 26.97 -8.81 -13.60
CA THR A 293 26.96 -10.21 -13.11
C THR A 293 25.65 -10.50 -12.38
N PRO A 294 25.14 -11.74 -12.41
CA PRO A 294 23.95 -12.12 -11.63
C PRO A 294 24.14 -11.84 -10.14
N LEU A 295 23.04 -11.44 -9.48
CA LEU A 295 23.00 -11.22 -8.03
C LEU A 295 23.47 -12.48 -7.27
N VAL A 296 24.51 -12.32 -6.44
CA VAL A 296 25.02 -13.39 -5.58
C VAL A 296 23.96 -13.75 -4.55
N GLY A 297 23.77 -15.05 -4.34
CA GLY A 297 22.83 -15.53 -3.31
C GLY A 297 21.36 -15.20 -3.55
N HIS A 298 20.89 -15.08 -4.80
CA HIS A 298 19.53 -14.69 -5.14
C HIS A 298 18.44 -15.37 -4.27
N ARG A 299 18.54 -16.70 -4.03
CA ARG A 299 17.58 -17.43 -3.19
C ARG A 299 17.63 -16.96 -1.73
N ALA A 300 18.84 -16.71 -1.22
CA ALA A 300 19.04 -16.19 0.14
C ALA A 300 18.45 -14.78 0.27
N VAL A 301 18.61 -13.93 -0.75
CA VAL A 301 18.01 -12.59 -0.78
C VAL A 301 16.47 -12.65 -0.81
N VAL A 302 15.87 -13.56 -1.60
CA VAL A 302 14.41 -13.79 -1.58
C VAL A 302 13.94 -14.22 -0.19
N LEU A 303 14.61 -15.19 0.44
CA LEU A 303 14.27 -15.64 1.79
C LEU A 303 14.49 -14.52 2.82
N ALA A 304 15.50 -13.68 2.64
CA ALA A 304 15.75 -12.52 3.49
C ALA A 304 14.63 -11.47 3.38
N LEU A 305 14.15 -11.17 2.16
CA LEU A 305 12.99 -10.28 1.97
C LEU A 305 11.75 -10.80 2.70
N ILE A 306 11.44 -12.09 2.55
CA ILE A 306 10.32 -12.73 3.25
C ILE A 306 10.56 -12.71 4.76
N GLY A 307 11.78 -13.02 5.21
CA GLY A 307 12.16 -13.03 6.62
C GLY A 307 11.99 -11.66 7.28
N VAL A 308 12.45 -10.58 6.64
CA VAL A 308 12.22 -9.20 7.12
C VAL A 308 10.73 -8.92 7.22
N GLY A 309 9.94 -9.25 6.17
CA GLY A 309 8.50 -9.02 6.16
C GLY A 309 7.78 -9.72 7.30
N VAL A 310 8.12 -10.98 7.59
CA VAL A 310 7.48 -11.75 8.69
C VAL A 310 7.94 -11.26 10.06
N VAL A 311 9.26 -11.11 10.27
CA VAL A 311 9.83 -10.72 11.58
C VAL A 311 9.38 -9.32 11.98
N SER A 312 9.15 -8.42 11.03
CA SER A 312 8.70 -7.04 11.31
C SER A 312 7.43 -6.97 12.15
N PHE A 313 6.54 -7.96 12.04
CA PHE A 313 5.32 -8.05 12.85
C PHE A 313 5.52 -8.62 14.26
N ALA A 314 6.72 -9.08 14.62
CA ALA A 314 7.00 -9.67 15.93
C ALA A 314 7.74 -8.72 16.89
N LEU A 315 8.02 -7.47 16.48
CA LEU A 315 8.96 -6.62 17.23
C LEU A 315 8.50 -5.16 17.44
N TRP A 316 7.25 -4.81 17.11
CA TRP A 316 6.75 -3.43 17.20
C TRP A 316 6.83 -2.82 18.61
N VAL A 317 6.84 -3.63 19.67
CA VAL A 317 6.84 -3.17 21.06
C VAL A 317 8.14 -2.45 21.43
N HIS A 318 9.23 -2.56 20.65
CA HIS A 318 10.43 -1.77 20.90
C HIS A 318 10.23 -0.25 20.77
N HIS A 319 9.17 0.19 20.08
CA HIS A 319 8.73 1.59 20.09
C HIS A 319 8.03 2.01 21.39
N MET A 320 7.82 1.06 22.33
CA MET A 320 7.06 1.24 23.56
C MET A 320 7.90 0.90 24.80
N PHE A 321 9.24 0.94 24.71
CA PHE A 321 10.13 0.60 25.83
C PHE A 321 9.96 1.49 27.05
N THR A 322 9.42 2.70 26.88
CA THR A 322 9.13 3.66 27.95
C THR A 322 7.63 3.76 28.31
N ALA A 323 6.80 2.87 27.78
CA ALA A 323 5.35 2.90 27.97
C ALA A 323 4.85 2.19 29.26
N GLY A 324 5.75 1.76 30.14
CA GLY A 324 5.39 1.11 31.40
C GLY A 324 5.07 -0.39 31.28
N LEU A 325 5.48 -1.06 30.23
CA LEU A 325 5.27 -2.49 30.03
C LEU A 325 6.13 -3.34 30.98
N GLY A 326 5.69 -4.57 31.24
CA GLY A 326 6.41 -5.50 32.14
C GLY A 326 7.78 -5.91 31.58
N ASN A 327 8.78 -6.02 32.46
CA ASN A 327 10.18 -6.29 32.10
C ASN A 327 10.38 -7.54 31.23
N LEU A 328 9.61 -8.61 31.44
CA LEU A 328 9.71 -9.83 30.63
C LEU A 328 9.34 -9.54 29.16
N SER A 329 8.26 -8.81 28.93
CA SER A 329 7.83 -8.41 27.58
C SER A 329 8.88 -7.53 26.91
N LEU A 330 9.45 -6.56 27.63
CA LEU A 330 10.50 -5.67 27.13
C LEU A 330 11.76 -6.46 26.73
N MET A 331 12.20 -7.41 27.56
CA MET A 331 13.36 -8.26 27.26
C MET A 331 13.15 -9.16 26.07
N VAL A 332 11.98 -9.81 25.95
CA VAL A 332 11.65 -10.69 24.82
C VAL A 332 11.62 -9.89 23.51
N VAL A 333 11.02 -8.70 23.52
CA VAL A 333 10.94 -7.86 22.31
C VAL A 333 12.30 -7.24 21.97
N SER A 334 13.12 -6.87 22.96
CA SER A 334 14.51 -6.44 22.70
C SER A 334 15.27 -7.56 21.98
N ALA A 335 15.21 -8.80 22.46
CA ALA A 335 15.81 -9.95 21.81
C ALA A 335 15.25 -10.20 20.40
N ALA A 336 13.94 -10.13 20.20
CA ALA A 336 13.29 -10.29 18.90
C ALA A 336 13.76 -9.22 17.90
N SER A 337 14.01 -8.00 18.36
CA SER A 337 14.45 -6.88 17.52
C SER A 337 15.84 -7.12 16.91
N PHE A 338 16.71 -7.89 17.55
CA PHE A 338 17.99 -8.28 16.95
C PHE A 338 17.86 -9.23 15.77
N ILE A 339 16.81 -10.05 15.73
CA ILE A 339 16.63 -11.09 14.69
C ILE A 339 16.52 -10.45 13.30
N VAL A 340 15.96 -9.25 13.18
CA VAL A 340 15.80 -8.57 11.88
C VAL A 340 17.15 -8.16 11.26
N ALA A 341 18.20 -8.02 12.06
CA ALA A 341 19.53 -7.72 11.55
C ALA A 341 20.11 -8.87 10.69
N ILE A 342 19.71 -10.12 10.96
CA ILE A 342 20.19 -11.29 10.22
C ILE A 342 19.77 -11.24 8.73
N PRO A 343 18.48 -11.20 8.38
CA PRO A 343 18.06 -11.12 6.99
C PRO A 343 18.49 -9.81 6.31
N SER A 344 18.57 -8.70 7.03
CA SER A 344 19.12 -7.44 6.51
C SER A 344 20.61 -7.57 6.16
N GLY A 345 21.41 -8.21 7.04
CA GLY A 345 22.82 -8.51 6.79
C GLY A 345 23.04 -9.41 5.58
N VAL A 346 22.20 -10.45 5.40
CA VAL A 346 22.24 -11.31 4.20
C VAL A 346 22.13 -10.49 2.91
N GLN A 347 21.24 -9.52 2.87
CA GLN A 347 21.07 -8.64 1.70
C GLN A 347 22.31 -7.76 1.49
N VAL A 348 22.80 -7.09 2.51
CA VAL A 348 24.00 -6.23 2.44
C VAL A 348 25.22 -7.01 1.95
N PHE A 349 25.48 -8.19 2.50
CA PHE A 349 26.58 -9.03 2.06
C PHE A 349 26.41 -9.57 0.63
N ALA A 350 25.19 -9.87 0.21
CA ALA A 350 24.91 -10.28 -1.17
C ALA A 350 25.22 -9.15 -2.17
N TRP A 351 24.89 -7.89 -1.84
CA TRP A 351 25.21 -6.74 -2.68
C TRP A 351 26.71 -6.48 -2.75
N ILE A 352 27.41 -6.48 -1.61
CA ILE A 352 28.87 -6.33 -1.56
C ILE A 352 29.56 -7.44 -2.38
N ALA A 353 29.16 -8.70 -2.19
CA ALA A 353 29.72 -9.82 -2.92
C ALA A 353 29.44 -9.73 -4.44
N THR A 354 28.30 -9.18 -4.84
CA THR A 354 27.98 -8.99 -6.26
C THR A 354 28.86 -7.90 -6.86
N PHE A 355 29.05 -6.78 -6.19
CA PHE A 355 29.99 -5.73 -6.63
C PHE A 355 31.43 -6.25 -6.70
N TRP A 356 31.86 -7.06 -5.72
CA TRP A 356 33.22 -7.64 -5.69
C TRP A 356 33.50 -8.60 -6.86
N ARG A 357 32.47 -9.32 -7.31
CA ARG A 357 32.59 -10.26 -8.43
C ARG A 357 32.53 -9.61 -9.81
N GLY A 358 31.98 -8.39 -9.86
CA GLY A 358 31.73 -7.68 -11.12
C GLY A 358 32.77 -6.64 -11.47
N ARG A 359 32.51 -5.91 -12.56
CA ARG A 359 33.31 -4.75 -12.99
C ARG A 359 32.47 -3.51 -12.86
N VAL A 360 32.66 -2.77 -11.79
CA VAL A 360 31.84 -1.62 -11.42
C VAL A 360 32.44 -0.32 -11.95
N ALA A 361 31.68 0.45 -12.72
CA ALA A 361 32.03 1.81 -13.10
C ALA A 361 31.41 2.82 -12.12
N LEU A 362 32.20 3.82 -11.70
CA LEU A 362 31.73 4.88 -10.78
C LEU A 362 30.91 5.94 -11.55
N ASN A 363 29.72 5.54 -11.95
CA ASN A 363 28.71 6.46 -12.51
C ASN A 363 27.72 6.92 -11.44
N ALA A 364 26.84 7.88 -11.75
CA ALA A 364 25.91 8.47 -10.80
C ALA A 364 25.06 7.43 -10.05
N PRO A 365 24.34 6.45 -10.69
CA PRO A 365 23.61 5.45 -9.95
C PRO A 365 24.50 4.59 -9.03
N THR A 366 25.73 4.23 -9.45
CA THR A 366 26.67 3.50 -8.60
C THR A 366 27.09 4.30 -7.38
N LEU A 367 27.36 5.61 -7.53
CA LEU A 367 27.69 6.47 -6.39
C LEU A 367 26.56 6.52 -5.37
N PHE A 368 25.31 6.66 -5.81
CA PHE A 368 24.15 6.61 -4.91
C PHE A 368 24.02 5.25 -4.21
N LEU A 369 24.29 4.13 -4.89
CA LEU A 369 24.30 2.80 -4.26
C LEU A 369 25.41 2.66 -3.22
N LEU A 370 26.61 3.18 -3.47
CA LEU A 370 27.69 3.16 -2.49
C LEU A 370 27.37 4.05 -1.29
N GLY A 371 26.79 5.24 -1.54
CA GLY A 371 26.28 6.13 -0.47
C GLY A 371 25.19 5.46 0.35
N PHE A 372 24.26 4.77 -0.30
CA PHE A 372 23.26 3.95 0.38
C PHE A 372 23.91 2.92 1.30
N HIS A 373 24.87 2.13 0.82
CA HIS A 373 25.52 1.12 1.65
C HIS A 373 26.15 1.73 2.90
N PHE A 374 26.88 2.84 2.74
CA PHE A 374 27.51 3.54 3.85
C PHE A 374 26.48 4.02 4.88
N ILE A 375 25.48 4.77 4.43
CA ILE A 375 24.50 5.39 5.32
C ILE A 375 23.59 4.32 5.97
N PHE A 376 23.10 3.36 5.18
CA PHE A 376 22.20 2.33 5.67
C PHE A 376 22.87 1.39 6.67
N VAL A 377 24.13 1.03 6.48
CA VAL A 377 24.88 0.20 7.45
C VAL A 377 25.06 0.94 8.76
N LEU A 378 25.44 2.24 8.73
CA LEU A 378 25.52 3.04 9.95
C LEU A 378 24.17 3.18 10.64
N GLY A 379 23.11 3.43 9.88
CA GLY A 379 21.75 3.47 10.38
C GLY A 379 21.30 2.14 10.99
N GLY A 380 21.69 1.00 10.41
CA GLY A 380 21.44 -0.33 10.95
C GLY A 380 22.19 -0.59 12.27
N LEU A 381 23.42 -0.13 12.38
CA LEU A 381 24.19 -0.23 13.64
C LEU A 381 23.54 0.59 14.76
N THR A 382 23.13 1.84 14.47
CA THR A 382 22.39 2.65 15.45
C THR A 382 21.01 2.07 15.76
N GLY A 383 20.38 1.35 14.79
CA GLY A 383 19.16 0.58 15.01
C GLY A 383 19.34 -0.55 16.01
N VAL A 384 20.45 -1.29 15.89
CA VAL A 384 20.80 -2.31 16.88
C VAL A 384 21.05 -1.68 18.26
N MET A 385 21.67 -0.51 18.33
CA MET A 385 21.86 0.21 19.60
C MET A 385 20.53 0.55 20.28
N VAL A 386 19.58 1.14 19.57
CA VAL A 386 18.25 1.50 20.14
C VAL A 386 17.35 0.29 20.37
N ALA A 387 17.65 -0.88 19.79
CA ALA A 387 16.98 -2.14 20.13
C ALA A 387 17.44 -2.72 21.47
N VAL A 388 18.58 -2.26 22.01
CA VAL A 388 19.07 -2.61 23.35
C VAL A 388 18.32 -1.80 24.38
N LEU A 389 17.47 -2.46 25.17
CA LEU A 389 16.60 -1.81 26.16
C LEU A 389 17.30 -0.76 27.07
N PRO A 390 18.42 -1.04 27.75
CA PRO A 390 19.12 -0.04 28.58
C PRO A 390 19.68 1.16 27.80
N PHE A 391 20.06 0.96 26.54
CA PHE A 391 20.48 2.05 25.65
C PHE A 391 19.30 2.92 25.23
N ASP A 392 18.17 2.29 24.87
CA ASP A 392 16.98 3.04 24.47
C ASP A 392 16.46 3.92 25.61
N TRP A 393 16.47 3.47 26.84
CA TRP A 393 16.07 4.29 28.00
C TRP A 393 16.87 5.60 28.12
N GLN A 394 18.12 5.64 27.62
CA GLN A 394 18.93 6.87 27.56
C GLN A 394 18.67 7.70 26.29
N ALA A 395 18.42 7.02 25.16
CA ALA A 395 18.31 7.65 23.85
C ALA A 395 16.86 7.98 23.46
N HIS A 396 15.86 7.38 24.14
CA HIS A 396 14.45 7.50 23.81
C HIS A 396 14.00 8.97 23.74
N ASP A 397 13.26 9.32 22.70
CA ASP A 397 12.77 10.67 22.42
C ASP A 397 13.85 11.77 22.40
N SER A 398 15.13 11.41 22.18
CA SER A 398 16.22 12.36 21.94
C SER A 398 16.50 12.55 20.44
N TYR A 399 17.42 13.51 20.13
CA TYR A 399 17.93 13.71 18.78
C TYR A 399 18.73 12.51 18.24
N PHE A 400 19.16 11.57 19.09
CA PHE A 400 19.76 10.31 18.66
C PHE A 400 18.75 9.49 17.82
N ILE A 401 17.50 9.42 18.29
CA ILE A 401 16.43 8.73 17.56
C ILE A 401 16.15 9.44 16.22
N VAL A 402 16.17 10.79 16.20
CA VAL A 402 15.99 11.56 14.96
C VAL A 402 17.10 11.24 13.95
N ALA A 403 18.35 11.18 14.41
CA ALA A 403 19.49 10.80 13.58
C ALA A 403 19.34 9.38 13.03
N HIS A 404 19.10 8.41 13.92
CA HIS A 404 18.91 7.01 13.55
C HIS A 404 17.82 6.84 12.47
N LEU A 405 16.60 7.38 12.72
CA LEU A 405 15.48 7.19 11.78
C LEU A 405 15.76 7.80 10.40
N HIS A 406 16.48 8.93 10.32
CA HIS A 406 16.85 9.51 9.03
C HIS A 406 17.94 8.70 8.31
N TYR A 407 18.90 8.10 9.06
CA TYR A 407 19.90 7.21 8.47
C TYR A 407 19.25 5.96 7.83
N VAL A 408 18.24 5.38 8.46
CA VAL A 408 17.56 4.21 7.88
C VAL A 408 16.53 4.59 6.83
N LEU A 409 15.81 5.73 6.95
CA LEU A 409 14.81 6.16 5.98
C LEU A 409 15.42 6.81 4.74
N ILE A 410 16.23 7.86 4.92
CA ILE A 410 16.85 8.55 3.78
C ILE A 410 17.94 7.65 3.16
N GLY A 411 18.80 7.07 4.00
CA GLY A 411 19.79 6.10 3.54
C GLY A 411 19.13 4.90 2.89
N GLY A 412 18.21 4.25 3.59
CA GLY A 412 17.57 3.00 3.18
C GLY A 412 16.62 3.10 1.99
N MET A 413 16.01 4.26 1.74
CA MET A 413 15.02 4.41 0.67
C MET A 413 15.32 5.56 -0.29
N VAL A 414 15.59 6.78 0.19
CA VAL A 414 15.75 7.96 -0.69
C VAL A 414 16.98 7.81 -1.58
N PHE A 415 18.12 7.37 -1.05
CA PHE A 415 19.31 7.13 -1.88
C PHE A 415 19.08 6.06 -2.95
N PRO A 416 18.52 4.89 -2.67
CA PRO A 416 18.09 3.93 -3.69
C PRO A 416 17.10 4.48 -4.72
N VAL A 417 16.13 5.30 -4.33
CA VAL A 417 15.18 5.95 -5.25
C VAL A 417 15.90 6.90 -6.20
N PHE A 418 16.86 7.72 -5.71
CA PHE A 418 17.66 8.59 -6.56
C PHE A 418 18.59 7.78 -7.48
N ALA A 419 19.20 6.69 -6.97
CA ALA A 419 19.91 5.74 -7.84
C ALA A 419 18.99 5.21 -8.96
N GLY A 420 17.75 4.83 -8.61
CA GLY A 420 16.73 4.38 -9.54
C GLY A 420 16.35 5.43 -10.58
N PHE A 421 16.20 6.69 -10.20
CA PHE A 421 15.95 7.78 -11.16
C PHE A 421 17.08 7.91 -12.18
N TYR A 422 18.35 7.90 -11.76
CA TYR A 422 19.48 7.91 -12.68
C TYR A 422 19.57 6.63 -13.54
N TYR A 423 19.21 5.48 -12.97
CA TYR A 423 19.26 4.20 -13.65
C TYR A 423 18.13 4.03 -14.66
N TRP A 424 16.86 4.24 -14.27
CA TRP A 424 15.68 4.05 -15.11
C TRP A 424 15.24 5.30 -15.87
N ALA A 425 15.92 6.47 -15.72
CA ALA A 425 15.59 7.67 -16.50
C ALA A 425 15.37 7.41 -18.00
N PRO A 426 16.20 6.55 -18.68
CA PRO A 426 15.95 6.26 -20.08
C PRO A 426 14.59 5.59 -20.35
N VAL A 427 14.10 4.76 -19.44
CA VAL A 427 12.77 4.10 -19.58
C VAL A 427 11.64 5.13 -19.59
N PHE A 428 11.77 6.25 -18.84
CA PHE A 428 10.75 7.29 -18.76
C PHE A 428 10.67 8.17 -20.02
N ASN A 429 11.79 8.57 -20.58
CA ASN A 429 11.84 9.56 -21.66
C ASN A 429 12.85 9.25 -22.79
N GLY A 430 13.51 8.10 -22.73
CA GLY A 430 14.54 7.72 -23.70
C GLY A 430 15.91 8.40 -23.49
N HIS A 431 16.02 9.32 -22.55
CA HIS A 431 17.24 10.06 -22.26
C HIS A 431 17.83 9.72 -20.90
N ARG A 432 19.14 9.70 -20.81
CA ARG A 432 19.85 9.62 -19.54
C ARG A 432 19.87 11.01 -18.87
N LEU A 433 19.82 11.01 -17.55
CA LEU A 433 20.18 12.20 -16.75
C LEU A 433 21.67 12.49 -16.89
N SER A 434 22.09 13.71 -16.63
CA SER A 434 23.46 14.15 -16.80
C SER A 434 24.41 13.49 -15.80
N GLU A 435 25.42 12.77 -16.27
CA GLU A 435 26.41 12.13 -15.41
C GLU A 435 27.23 13.16 -14.60
N ARG A 436 27.56 14.29 -15.22
CA ARG A 436 28.30 15.39 -14.55
C ARG A 436 27.46 16.00 -13.41
N TRP A 437 26.20 16.28 -13.67
CA TRP A 437 25.30 16.83 -12.64
C TRP A 437 24.98 15.77 -11.59
N GLY A 438 24.82 14.50 -11.97
CA GLY A 438 24.56 13.40 -11.07
C GLY A 438 25.64 13.22 -10.00
N ARG A 439 26.90 13.42 -10.36
CA ARG A 439 28.01 13.40 -9.40
C ARG A 439 27.93 14.57 -8.41
N TRP A 440 27.57 15.76 -8.87
CA TRP A 440 27.34 16.91 -7.99
C TRP A 440 26.13 16.71 -7.08
N VAL A 441 25.02 16.20 -7.63
CA VAL A 441 23.82 15.86 -6.86
C VAL A 441 24.18 14.86 -5.76
N PHE A 442 24.90 13.80 -6.10
CA PHE A 442 25.37 12.81 -5.11
C PHE A 442 26.26 13.47 -4.05
N GLY A 443 27.27 14.25 -4.44
CA GLY A 443 28.19 14.90 -3.50
C GLY A 443 27.47 15.84 -2.52
N LEU A 444 26.55 16.66 -3.03
CA LEU A 444 25.76 17.57 -2.20
C LEU A 444 24.78 16.81 -1.30
N MET A 445 24.10 15.79 -1.82
CA MET A 445 23.16 15.02 -1.03
C MET A 445 23.88 14.16 0.02
N PHE A 446 24.95 13.44 -0.34
CA PHE A 446 25.69 12.59 0.59
C PHE A 446 26.43 13.41 1.66
N GLY A 447 27.14 14.46 1.26
CA GLY A 447 27.82 15.35 2.19
C GLY A 447 26.84 16.10 3.08
N GLY A 448 25.82 16.72 2.47
CA GLY A 448 24.76 17.44 3.21
C GLY A 448 24.00 16.55 4.18
N PHE A 449 23.69 15.30 3.79
CA PHE A 449 23.03 14.33 4.67
C PHE A 449 23.87 14.02 5.92
N ASN A 450 25.14 13.69 5.74
CA ASN A 450 26.00 13.36 6.89
C ASN A 450 26.24 14.59 7.77
N LEU A 451 26.42 15.80 7.20
CA LEU A 451 26.51 17.04 7.97
C LEU A 451 25.21 17.37 8.72
N ALA A 452 24.04 17.03 8.15
CA ALA A 452 22.77 17.28 8.79
C ALA A 452 22.51 16.31 9.97
N PHE A 453 22.65 15.02 9.75
CA PHE A 453 22.11 14.01 10.67
C PHE A 453 23.17 13.34 11.54
N PHE A 454 24.45 13.29 11.16
CA PHE A 454 25.48 12.71 12.02
C PHE A 454 25.65 13.49 13.34
N PRO A 455 25.71 14.84 13.35
CA PRO A 455 25.81 15.61 14.60
C PRO A 455 24.61 15.45 15.53
N MET A 456 23.45 15.06 15.00
CA MET A 456 22.25 14.80 15.83
C MET A 456 22.40 13.58 16.74
N HIS A 457 23.21 12.57 16.38
CA HIS A 457 23.54 11.48 17.31
C HIS A 457 24.25 12.06 18.56
N THR A 458 25.24 12.92 18.35
CA THR A 458 25.97 13.56 19.44
C THR A 458 25.07 14.49 20.26
N ALA A 459 24.26 15.32 19.61
CA ALA A 459 23.32 16.21 20.31
C ALA A 459 22.33 15.41 21.19
N GLY A 460 21.82 14.26 20.69
CA GLY A 460 20.95 13.38 21.46
C GLY A 460 21.66 12.71 22.64
N MET A 461 22.92 12.28 22.48
CA MET A 461 23.71 11.74 23.57
C MET A 461 24.07 12.80 24.62
N LEU A 462 24.10 14.09 24.23
CA LEU A 462 24.23 15.23 25.15
C LEU A 462 22.87 15.66 25.75
N GLY A 463 21.83 14.87 25.59
CA GLY A 463 20.51 15.06 26.20
C GLY A 463 19.56 15.98 25.44
N MET A 464 19.83 16.38 24.20
CA MET A 464 18.89 17.19 23.42
C MET A 464 17.63 16.36 23.08
N PRO A 465 16.44 16.74 23.62
CA PRO A 465 15.19 16.06 23.28
C PRO A 465 14.73 16.41 21.85
N ARG A 466 14.06 15.50 21.19
CA ARG A 466 13.40 15.80 19.92
C ARG A 466 12.17 16.70 20.13
N ARG A 467 11.71 17.38 19.08
CA ARG A 467 10.50 18.24 19.06
C ARG A 467 10.58 19.54 19.88
N VAL A 468 11.75 19.88 20.39
CA VAL A 468 11.95 21.19 21.00
C VAL A 468 11.98 22.30 19.93
N TYR A 469 11.27 23.39 20.15
CA TYR A 469 11.20 24.48 19.17
C TYR A 469 12.34 25.49 19.33
N THR A 470 12.98 25.53 20.51
CA THR A 470 14.16 26.34 20.81
C THR A 470 14.97 25.69 21.95
N TYR A 471 16.17 26.19 22.24
CA TYR A 471 17.03 25.68 23.30
C TYR A 471 17.92 26.78 23.85
N ALA A 472 18.36 26.67 25.12
CA ALA A 472 19.22 27.64 25.77
C ALA A 472 20.69 27.54 25.31
N GLY A 473 21.38 28.66 25.29
CA GLY A 473 22.74 28.76 24.71
C GLY A 473 23.86 28.06 25.49
N ASP A 474 23.65 27.71 26.76
CA ASP A 474 24.59 27.06 27.68
C ASP A 474 24.57 25.53 27.63
N LEU A 475 23.66 24.91 26.86
CA LEU A 475 23.49 23.47 26.79
C LEU A 475 24.51 22.71 25.91
N GLY A 476 25.43 23.43 25.25
CA GLY A 476 26.48 22.84 24.43
C GLY A 476 26.02 22.31 23.04
N TRP A 477 24.78 22.61 22.61
CA TRP A 477 24.22 22.11 21.35
C TRP A 477 24.38 23.05 20.16
N ASN A 478 24.92 24.27 20.36
CA ASN A 478 24.95 25.37 19.38
C ASN A 478 25.67 24.97 18.09
N ALA A 479 26.91 24.50 18.19
CA ALA A 479 27.70 24.11 17.02
C ALA A 479 27.10 22.91 16.28
N LEU A 480 26.54 21.93 17.03
CA LEU A 480 25.91 20.74 16.45
C LEU A 480 24.65 21.11 15.66
N ASN A 481 23.81 22.00 16.21
CA ASN A 481 22.60 22.47 15.52
C ASN A 481 22.91 23.34 14.30
N MET A 482 23.90 24.24 14.40
CA MET A 482 24.33 25.02 13.24
C MET A 482 24.88 24.11 12.13
N LEU A 483 25.73 23.14 12.46
CA LEU A 483 26.28 22.18 11.49
C LEU A 483 25.16 21.36 10.81
N SER A 484 24.21 20.88 11.62
CA SER A 484 23.02 20.18 11.10
C SER A 484 22.19 21.07 10.15
N THR A 485 22.08 22.35 10.45
CA THR A 485 21.34 23.30 9.59
C THR A 485 22.06 23.53 8.25
N VAL A 486 23.37 23.76 8.28
CA VAL A 486 24.18 23.88 7.05
C VAL A 486 24.08 22.60 6.21
N GLY A 487 24.16 21.43 6.86
CA GLY A 487 23.98 20.13 6.20
C GLY A 487 22.63 19.99 5.52
N ALA A 488 21.54 20.40 6.18
CA ALA A 488 20.19 20.34 5.63
C ALA A 488 20.02 21.21 4.38
N TYR A 489 20.55 22.43 4.39
CA TYR A 489 20.54 23.31 3.20
C TYR A 489 21.43 22.75 2.08
N THR A 490 22.56 22.14 2.39
CA THR A 490 23.43 21.48 1.39
C THR A 490 22.70 20.29 0.74
N LEU A 491 22.01 19.47 1.54
CA LEU A 491 21.18 18.39 1.04
C LEU A 491 20.07 18.91 0.10
N ALA A 492 19.37 19.97 0.51
CA ALA A 492 18.31 20.60 -0.28
C ALA A 492 18.84 21.17 -1.60
N ALA A 493 20.04 21.76 -1.63
CA ALA A 493 20.69 22.21 -2.85
C ALA A 493 20.96 21.05 -3.81
N GLY A 494 21.35 19.87 -3.31
CA GLY A 494 21.49 18.65 -4.10
C GLY A 494 20.17 18.19 -4.72
N VAL A 495 19.08 18.18 -3.94
CA VAL A 495 17.73 17.84 -4.43
C VAL A 495 17.27 18.85 -5.50
N LEU A 496 17.47 20.14 -5.28
CA LEU A 496 17.12 21.18 -6.26
C LEU A 496 17.89 21.00 -7.58
N LEU A 497 19.19 20.70 -7.50
CA LEU A 497 20.01 20.42 -8.68
C LEU A 497 19.50 19.21 -9.47
N PHE A 498 19.10 18.13 -8.76
CA PHE A 498 18.45 16.97 -9.38
C PHE A 498 17.17 17.35 -10.11
N MET A 499 16.30 18.14 -9.47
CA MET A 499 15.03 18.56 -10.08
C MET A 499 15.25 19.37 -11.36
N VAL A 500 16.27 20.25 -11.37
CA VAL A 500 16.64 21.01 -12.58
C VAL A 500 17.14 20.07 -13.68
N ASP A 501 17.98 19.08 -13.36
CA ASP A 501 18.48 18.10 -14.35
C ASP A 501 17.33 17.23 -14.91
N ALA A 502 16.44 16.75 -14.03
CA ALA A 502 15.25 16.00 -14.43
C ALA A 502 14.32 16.84 -15.34
N ALA A 503 14.06 18.10 -14.98
CA ALA A 503 13.25 19.00 -15.80
C ALA A 503 13.89 19.25 -17.18
N ARG A 504 15.22 19.40 -17.25
CA ARG A 504 15.95 19.53 -18.51
C ARG A 504 15.84 18.27 -19.37
N MET A 505 15.95 17.09 -18.75
CA MET A 505 15.80 15.81 -19.43
C MET A 505 14.38 15.65 -19.98
N LEU A 506 13.35 15.92 -19.17
CA LEU A 506 11.93 15.77 -19.56
C LEU A 506 11.49 16.75 -20.67
N ARG A 507 12.17 17.90 -20.83
CA ARG A 507 11.90 18.86 -21.94
C ARG A 507 12.43 18.37 -23.29
N ARG A 508 13.28 17.36 -23.32
CA ARG A 508 13.77 16.79 -24.58
C ARG A 508 12.68 15.94 -25.23
N PRO A 509 12.59 15.94 -26.58
CA PRO A 509 11.69 15.03 -27.28
C PRO A 509 11.94 13.58 -26.89
N ARG A 510 10.88 12.83 -26.67
CA ARG A 510 10.98 11.39 -26.33
C ARG A 510 11.63 10.62 -27.48
N GLN A 511 12.52 9.70 -27.15
CA GLN A 511 13.18 8.82 -28.10
C GLN A 511 13.21 7.37 -27.56
N ASP A 512 13.58 6.41 -28.41
CA ASP A 512 13.82 5.04 -27.96
C ASP A 512 15.04 5.01 -27.03
N HIS A 513 14.89 4.41 -25.85
CA HIS A 513 15.93 4.45 -24.82
C HIS A 513 17.09 3.48 -25.05
N GLY A 514 16.88 2.44 -25.87
CA GLY A 514 17.81 1.31 -25.92
C GLY A 514 17.99 0.66 -24.53
N ASN A 515 19.10 -0.05 -24.37
CA ASN A 515 19.51 -0.62 -23.08
C ASN A 515 20.92 -0.13 -22.72
N PRO A 516 21.11 1.11 -22.23
CA PRO A 516 22.42 1.72 -22.04
C PRO A 516 23.25 1.05 -20.95
N TRP A 517 22.62 0.30 -20.05
CA TRP A 517 23.28 -0.42 -18.96
C TRP A 517 23.55 -1.88 -19.30
N ARG A 518 23.10 -2.37 -20.46
CA ARG A 518 23.12 -3.80 -20.83
C ARG A 518 22.45 -4.67 -19.77
N ALA A 519 21.33 -4.18 -19.24
CA ALA A 519 20.54 -4.89 -18.23
C ALA A 519 19.95 -6.19 -18.79
N GLY A 520 19.77 -7.18 -17.92
CA GLY A 520 19.29 -8.49 -18.31
C GLY A 520 17.78 -8.69 -18.19
N THR A 521 17.01 -7.70 -17.70
CA THR A 521 15.61 -7.80 -17.33
C THR A 521 14.67 -7.12 -18.31
N LEU A 522 13.40 -7.52 -18.33
CA LEU A 522 12.44 -7.24 -19.40
C LEU A 522 11.97 -5.79 -19.49
N GLU A 523 12.06 -4.98 -18.43
CA GLU A 523 11.74 -3.55 -18.47
C GLU A 523 12.63 -2.76 -19.44
N TRP A 524 13.72 -3.35 -19.89
CA TRP A 524 14.63 -2.81 -20.89
C TRP A 524 14.32 -3.28 -22.33
N LEU A 525 13.20 -4.02 -22.52
CA LEU A 525 12.69 -4.24 -23.88
C LEU A 525 12.35 -2.90 -24.51
N PRO A 526 12.53 -2.73 -25.85
CA PRO A 526 12.30 -1.44 -26.48
C PRO A 526 10.89 -0.94 -26.18
N PRO A 527 10.73 0.18 -25.46
CA PRO A 527 9.42 0.77 -25.28
C PRO A 527 9.13 1.58 -26.51
N ARG A 528 8.03 1.33 -27.07
CA ARG A 528 7.35 2.29 -27.90
C ARG A 528 6.30 3.01 -27.05
N GLU A 529 5.63 4.00 -27.63
CA GLU A 529 4.54 4.73 -26.95
C GLU A 529 3.33 3.83 -26.59
N TYR A 530 3.43 2.55 -26.84
CA TYR A 530 2.43 1.51 -26.62
C TYR A 530 3.05 0.27 -25.97
N ALA A 531 2.22 -0.67 -25.52
CA ALA A 531 2.66 -1.92 -24.90
C ALA A 531 3.50 -2.80 -25.84
N VAL A 532 4.28 -3.71 -25.29
CA VAL A 532 5.08 -4.69 -26.05
C VAL A 532 4.22 -5.41 -27.10
N ARG A 533 4.75 -5.56 -28.32
CA ARG A 533 4.00 -6.11 -29.46
C ARG A 533 3.59 -7.56 -29.24
N SER A 534 4.46 -8.37 -28.62
CA SER A 534 4.12 -9.71 -28.16
C SER A 534 4.69 -9.94 -26.79
N ILE A 535 4.02 -10.76 -25.96
CA ILE A 535 4.42 -11.09 -24.61
C ILE A 535 5.52 -12.15 -24.68
N PRO A 536 6.73 -11.93 -24.13
CA PRO A 536 7.86 -12.84 -24.28
C PRO A 536 7.64 -14.19 -23.60
N GLN A 537 8.25 -15.24 -24.14
CA GLN A 537 8.49 -16.49 -23.44
C GLN A 537 9.77 -16.36 -22.64
N VAL A 538 9.74 -16.69 -21.33
CA VAL A 538 10.89 -16.51 -20.42
C VAL A 538 11.42 -17.85 -19.93
N ASP A 539 12.71 -18.09 -20.11
CA ASP A 539 13.40 -19.28 -19.63
C ASP A 539 14.50 -18.99 -18.60
N SER A 540 14.81 -17.71 -18.37
CA SER A 540 15.88 -17.23 -17.50
C SER A 540 15.40 -16.06 -16.63
N ARG A 541 16.11 -15.81 -15.50
CA ARG A 541 15.94 -14.62 -14.65
C ARG A 541 16.45 -13.35 -15.34
N TYR A 542 17.43 -13.51 -16.21
CA TYR A 542 18.01 -12.42 -17.01
C TYR A 542 17.80 -12.72 -18.50
N PRO A 543 16.57 -12.57 -19.02
CA PRO A 543 16.23 -12.98 -20.39
C PRO A 543 17.09 -12.29 -21.45
N LEU A 544 17.35 -10.97 -21.29
CA LEU A 544 18.13 -10.20 -22.28
C LEU A 544 19.63 -10.56 -22.30
N TRP A 545 20.17 -11.13 -21.22
CA TRP A 545 21.54 -11.65 -21.23
C TRP A 545 21.61 -13.00 -21.91
N ARG A 546 20.57 -13.82 -21.80
CA ARG A 546 20.53 -15.17 -22.34
C ARG A 546 20.06 -15.22 -23.81
N GLN A 547 19.14 -14.33 -24.16
CA GLN A 547 18.51 -14.26 -25.48
C GLN A 547 18.69 -12.84 -26.07
N PRO A 548 19.86 -12.53 -26.67
CA PRO A 548 20.13 -11.18 -27.21
C PRO A 548 19.18 -10.77 -28.35
N ALA A 549 18.59 -11.74 -29.08
CA ALA A 549 17.61 -11.50 -30.13
C ALA A 549 16.18 -11.25 -29.60
N LEU A 550 15.91 -11.43 -28.29
CA LEU A 550 14.59 -11.32 -27.70
C LEU A 550 13.87 -9.97 -28.01
N PRO A 551 14.54 -8.80 -27.96
CA PRO A 551 13.89 -7.53 -28.31
C PRO A 551 13.36 -7.51 -29.76
N GLN A 552 14.13 -8.02 -30.71
CA GLN A 552 13.73 -8.10 -32.12
C GLN A 552 12.62 -9.13 -32.34
N GLU A 553 12.67 -10.26 -31.62
CA GLU A 553 11.65 -11.30 -31.71
C GLU A 553 10.30 -10.84 -31.13
N VAL A 554 10.33 -10.13 -29.98
CA VAL A 554 9.14 -9.52 -29.38
C VAL A 554 8.52 -8.50 -30.32
N GLU A 555 9.34 -7.64 -30.92
CA GLU A 555 8.85 -6.61 -31.84
C GLU A 555 8.38 -7.19 -33.18
N ALA A 556 8.94 -8.32 -33.61
CA ALA A 556 8.47 -9.06 -34.78
C ALA A 556 7.16 -9.83 -34.52
N GLY A 557 6.65 -9.84 -33.28
CA GLY A 557 5.42 -10.55 -32.91
C GLY A 557 5.57 -12.07 -32.88
N ARG A 558 6.78 -12.59 -32.58
CA ARG A 558 7.08 -14.04 -32.58
C ARG A 558 6.73 -14.75 -31.28
N HIS A 559 6.27 -14.01 -30.29
CA HIS A 559 5.91 -14.53 -28.97
C HIS A 559 4.40 -14.52 -28.75
N TRP A 560 3.97 -14.68 -27.48
CA TRP A 560 2.58 -14.79 -27.09
C TRP A 560 1.78 -13.50 -27.37
N LEU A 561 0.49 -13.66 -27.71
CA LEU A 561 -0.45 -12.56 -27.95
C LEU A 561 0.15 -11.47 -28.86
N PRO A 562 0.58 -11.77 -30.09
CA PRO A 562 1.09 -10.74 -30.98
C PRO A 562 -0.04 -9.78 -31.41
N GLY A 563 0.19 -8.47 -31.26
CA GLY A 563 -0.84 -7.47 -31.57
C GLY A 563 -2.01 -7.46 -30.60
N THR A 564 -3.22 -7.24 -31.08
CA THR A 564 -4.47 -7.27 -30.33
C THR A 564 -5.49 -8.15 -31.05
N VAL A 565 -6.28 -8.93 -30.29
CA VAL A 565 -7.30 -9.82 -30.85
C VAL A 565 -8.59 -9.05 -31.15
N PHE A 566 -9.00 -8.14 -30.26
CA PHE A 566 -10.27 -7.39 -30.35
C PHE A 566 -10.05 -5.90 -30.65
N GLY A 567 -8.86 -5.46 -31.00
CA GLY A 567 -8.54 -4.05 -31.23
C GLY A 567 -8.52 -3.20 -29.98
N GLY A 568 -8.52 -3.82 -28.79
CA GLY A 568 -8.52 -3.16 -27.48
C GLY A 568 -7.25 -3.44 -26.68
N ARG A 569 -7.23 -2.97 -25.41
CA ARG A 569 -6.16 -3.29 -24.44
C ARG A 569 -6.35 -4.70 -23.92
N GLU A 570 -5.33 -5.53 -24.06
CA GLU A 570 -5.37 -6.95 -23.73
C GLU A 570 -4.04 -7.41 -23.16
N THR A 571 -4.09 -8.34 -22.21
CA THR A 571 -2.91 -9.01 -21.64
C THR A 571 -3.23 -10.47 -21.34
N LEU A 572 -2.23 -11.27 -20.99
CA LEU A 572 -2.40 -12.67 -20.57
C LEU A 572 -2.44 -12.78 -19.05
N VAL A 573 -3.36 -13.59 -18.57
CA VAL A 573 -3.32 -14.10 -17.20
C VAL A 573 -2.65 -15.47 -17.20
N THR A 574 -1.71 -15.65 -16.27
CA THR A 574 -0.90 -16.86 -16.15
C THR A 574 -1.06 -17.49 -14.77
N SER A 575 -0.71 -18.76 -14.65
CA SER A 575 -0.82 -19.47 -13.37
C SER A 575 0.14 -18.92 -12.31
N PRO A 576 -0.24 -18.90 -11.02
CA PRO A 576 0.54 -18.25 -9.96
C PRO A 576 1.86 -18.97 -9.63
N ARG A 577 2.04 -20.22 -10.00
CA ARG A 577 3.24 -20.98 -9.72
C ARG A 577 4.23 -20.98 -10.89
N ASP A 578 3.78 -21.43 -12.04
CA ASP A 578 4.59 -21.80 -13.20
C ASP A 578 4.48 -20.80 -14.35
N ALA A 579 3.62 -19.77 -14.22
CA ALA A 579 3.34 -18.80 -15.26
C ALA A 579 2.93 -19.46 -16.60
N ARG A 580 2.06 -20.47 -16.54
CA ARG A 580 1.44 -21.04 -17.75
C ARG A 580 0.29 -20.15 -18.20
N PRO A 581 0.13 -19.85 -19.48
CA PRO A 581 -1.01 -19.09 -20.00
C PRO A 581 -2.34 -19.75 -19.60
N MET A 582 -3.28 -18.97 -19.04
CA MET A 582 -4.57 -19.46 -18.56
C MET A 582 -5.73 -18.89 -19.38
N HIS A 583 -5.76 -17.57 -19.55
CA HIS A 583 -6.82 -16.89 -20.30
C HIS A 583 -6.37 -15.51 -20.78
N LEU A 584 -7.07 -14.98 -21.78
CA LEU A 584 -6.92 -13.62 -22.24
C LEU A 584 -7.71 -12.69 -21.32
N LEU A 585 -7.08 -11.62 -20.83
CA LEU A 585 -7.70 -10.55 -20.06
C LEU A 585 -7.90 -9.32 -20.96
N ARG A 586 -9.15 -8.85 -21.07
CA ARG A 586 -9.49 -7.58 -21.70
C ARG A 586 -9.42 -6.48 -20.64
N LEU A 587 -8.63 -5.46 -20.91
CA LEU A 587 -8.45 -4.32 -20.02
C LEU A 587 -9.35 -3.14 -20.44
N PRO A 588 -9.77 -2.30 -19.48
CA PRO A 588 -10.60 -1.13 -19.77
C PRO A 588 -9.82 -0.08 -20.57
N THR A 589 -10.55 0.73 -21.31
CA THR A 589 -10.07 1.97 -21.93
C THR A 589 -10.11 3.13 -20.92
N ASP A 590 -9.59 4.30 -21.32
CA ASP A 590 -9.59 5.50 -20.47
C ASP A 590 -10.99 5.86 -19.97
N SER A 591 -11.09 6.31 -18.70
CA SER A 591 -12.35 6.48 -17.99
C SER A 591 -12.30 7.60 -16.95
N TRP A 592 -13.39 8.37 -16.85
CA TRP A 592 -13.57 9.41 -15.83
C TRP A 592 -14.14 8.89 -14.52
N TRP A 593 -14.66 7.65 -14.50
CA TRP A 593 -15.30 7.09 -13.31
C TRP A 593 -14.37 6.97 -12.11
N PRO A 594 -13.08 6.58 -12.25
CA PRO A 594 -12.16 6.55 -11.13
C PRO A 594 -11.94 7.91 -10.47
N LEU A 595 -11.74 8.96 -11.27
CA LEU A 595 -11.61 10.33 -10.76
C LEU A 595 -12.88 10.81 -10.06
N ALA A 596 -14.05 10.58 -10.64
CA ALA A 596 -15.33 10.96 -10.07
C ALA A 596 -15.61 10.20 -8.75
N ALA A 597 -15.30 8.90 -8.70
CA ALA A 597 -15.41 8.10 -7.49
C ALA A 597 -14.47 8.61 -6.39
N ALA A 598 -13.21 8.89 -6.72
CA ALA A 598 -12.23 9.42 -5.76
C ALA A 598 -12.62 10.80 -5.23
N ALA A 599 -13.12 11.69 -6.10
CA ALA A 599 -13.61 12.99 -5.69
C ALA A 599 -14.83 12.88 -4.74
N GLY A 600 -15.76 11.95 -5.04
CA GLY A 600 -16.88 11.64 -4.16
C GLY A 600 -16.43 11.08 -2.81
N THR A 601 -15.48 10.14 -2.80
CA THR A 601 -14.92 9.59 -1.56
C THR A 601 -14.18 10.67 -0.75
N ALA A 602 -13.37 11.51 -1.41
CA ALA A 602 -12.72 12.65 -0.76
C ALA A 602 -13.76 13.62 -0.14
N GLY A 603 -14.79 13.97 -0.91
CA GLY A 603 -15.87 14.82 -0.42
C GLY A 603 -16.58 14.22 0.82
N PHE A 604 -16.78 12.89 0.86
CA PHE A 604 -17.33 12.23 2.04
C PHE A 604 -16.45 12.46 3.27
N PHE A 605 -15.18 12.12 3.23
CA PHE A 605 -14.27 12.25 4.39
C PHE A 605 -14.02 13.71 4.78
N LEU A 606 -13.69 14.58 3.82
CA LEU A 606 -13.34 15.97 4.09
C LEU A 606 -14.53 16.77 4.65
N LEU A 607 -15.75 16.52 4.17
CA LEU A 607 -16.94 17.18 4.68
C LEU A 607 -17.35 16.65 6.06
N LEU A 608 -17.08 15.37 6.38
CA LEU A 608 -17.24 14.85 7.74
C LEU A 608 -16.33 15.58 8.74
N THR A 609 -15.06 15.79 8.39
CA THR A 609 -14.09 16.52 9.23
C THR A 609 -14.58 17.93 9.60
N VAL A 610 -15.32 18.59 8.70
CA VAL A 610 -15.91 19.90 8.96
C VAL A 610 -17.38 19.84 9.42
N SER A 611 -17.84 18.66 9.85
CA SER A 611 -19.18 18.40 10.40
C SER A 611 -20.33 18.68 9.42
N GLN A 612 -20.10 18.63 8.12
CA GLN A 612 -21.11 18.79 7.06
C GLN A 612 -21.70 17.42 6.67
N THR A 613 -22.47 16.79 7.56
CA THR A 613 -22.93 15.40 7.45
C THR A 613 -23.76 15.13 6.18
N LEU A 614 -24.76 15.96 5.87
CA LEU A 614 -25.63 15.72 4.71
C LEU A 614 -24.90 15.86 3.38
N PRO A 615 -24.10 16.91 3.13
CA PRO A 615 -23.24 16.96 1.95
C PRO A 615 -22.24 15.80 1.87
N ALA A 616 -21.66 15.37 3.00
CA ALA A 616 -20.76 14.22 3.07
C ALA A 616 -21.44 12.94 2.60
N LEU A 617 -22.62 12.61 3.14
CA LEU A 617 -23.40 11.44 2.73
C LEU A 617 -23.77 11.50 1.24
N THR A 618 -24.10 12.69 0.72
CA THR A 618 -24.36 12.87 -0.72
C THR A 618 -23.13 12.53 -1.55
N CYS A 619 -21.95 12.99 -1.17
CA CYS A 619 -20.68 12.65 -1.82
C CYS A 619 -20.39 11.14 -1.74
N GLY A 620 -20.67 10.49 -0.62
CA GLY A 620 -20.54 9.05 -0.45
C GLY A 620 -21.44 8.27 -1.41
N VAL A 621 -22.71 8.68 -1.55
CA VAL A 621 -23.64 8.07 -2.51
C VAL A 621 -23.14 8.25 -3.96
N ILE A 622 -22.61 9.42 -4.31
CA ILE A 622 -22.01 9.67 -5.62
C ILE A 622 -20.80 8.75 -5.86
N ALA A 623 -19.91 8.60 -4.87
CA ALA A 623 -18.77 7.71 -4.95
C ALA A 623 -19.20 6.28 -5.24
N VAL A 624 -20.14 5.74 -4.45
CA VAL A 624 -20.69 4.38 -4.63
C VAL A 624 -21.33 4.22 -6.00
N ALA A 625 -22.13 5.19 -6.46
CA ALA A 625 -22.75 5.16 -7.78
C ALA A 625 -21.71 5.11 -8.91
N CYS A 626 -20.63 5.88 -8.82
CA CYS A 626 -19.52 5.86 -9.78
C CYS A 626 -18.80 4.50 -9.78
N ILE A 627 -18.56 3.90 -8.62
CA ILE A 627 -17.94 2.56 -8.49
C ILE A 627 -18.87 1.50 -9.12
N LEU A 628 -20.15 1.50 -8.77
CA LEU A 628 -21.12 0.55 -9.35
C LEU A 628 -21.23 0.72 -10.87
N ARG A 629 -21.15 1.96 -11.37
CA ARG A 629 -21.18 2.24 -12.80
C ARG A 629 -19.96 1.70 -13.54
N TRP A 630 -18.75 1.88 -12.98
CA TRP A 630 -17.57 1.29 -13.59
C TRP A 630 -17.60 -0.25 -13.56
N LEU A 631 -18.06 -0.86 -12.45
CA LEU A 631 -18.21 -2.32 -12.33
C LEU A 631 -19.25 -2.87 -13.33
N TRP A 632 -20.30 -2.08 -13.61
CA TRP A 632 -21.33 -2.43 -14.58
C TRP A 632 -20.76 -2.64 -15.98
N ASP A 633 -19.77 -1.85 -16.37
CA ASP A 633 -19.11 -1.95 -17.66
C ASP A 633 -18.00 -3.00 -17.72
N SER A 634 -17.36 -3.28 -16.58
CA SER A 634 -16.21 -4.20 -16.50
C SER A 634 -16.62 -5.68 -16.59
N ASP A 635 -17.75 -6.07 -15.99
CA ASP A 635 -18.22 -7.47 -15.96
C ASP A 635 -19.21 -7.74 -17.10
N ARG A 636 -18.70 -7.92 -18.32
CA ARG A 636 -19.47 -8.24 -19.52
C ARG A 636 -19.11 -9.63 -20.05
N PRO A 637 -20.08 -10.39 -20.59
CA PRO A 637 -19.76 -11.66 -21.23
C PRO A 637 -18.78 -11.45 -22.40
N PRO A 638 -17.81 -12.36 -22.58
CA PRO A 638 -16.88 -12.26 -23.69
C PRO A 638 -17.60 -12.45 -25.03
N PRO A 639 -17.12 -11.79 -26.12
CA PRO A 639 -17.76 -11.91 -27.44
C PRO A 639 -17.58 -13.30 -28.08
N VAL A 640 -16.51 -14.01 -27.71
CA VAL A 640 -16.21 -15.39 -28.10
C VAL A 640 -15.66 -16.17 -26.93
N ALA A 641 -15.81 -17.49 -26.93
CA ALA A 641 -15.40 -18.33 -25.83
C ALA A 641 -13.86 -18.48 -25.74
N THR A 642 -13.20 -18.66 -26.89
CA THR A 642 -11.75 -18.89 -27.00
C THR A 642 -11.15 -18.10 -28.16
N VAL A 643 -9.86 -17.77 -28.05
CA VAL A 643 -9.08 -17.07 -29.06
C VAL A 643 -7.69 -17.69 -29.20
N ASP A 644 -7.12 -17.62 -30.38
CA ASP A 644 -5.70 -17.95 -30.61
C ASP A 644 -4.80 -16.85 -30.05
N VAL A 645 -3.95 -17.21 -29.11
CA VAL A 645 -2.98 -16.30 -28.47
C VAL A 645 -1.56 -16.45 -29.02
N GLY A 646 -1.41 -17.12 -30.15
CA GLY A 646 -0.13 -17.46 -30.77
C GLY A 646 0.30 -18.89 -30.47
N HIS A 647 1.26 -19.37 -31.24
CA HIS A 647 1.79 -20.75 -31.17
C HIS A 647 0.73 -21.85 -31.35
N GLY A 648 -0.40 -21.55 -31.98
CA GLY A 648 -1.53 -22.49 -32.14
C GLY A 648 -2.28 -22.80 -30.84
N VAL A 649 -2.08 -22.00 -29.80
CA VAL A 649 -2.74 -22.19 -28.50
C VAL A 649 -3.99 -21.35 -28.41
N HIS A 650 -5.13 -22.03 -28.20
CA HIS A 650 -6.43 -21.39 -27.97
C HIS A 650 -6.72 -21.26 -26.46
N LEU A 651 -6.91 -20.04 -25.98
CA LEU A 651 -7.26 -19.76 -24.60
C LEU A 651 -8.67 -19.17 -24.49
N PRO A 652 -9.36 -19.37 -23.33
CA PRO A 652 -10.62 -18.69 -23.05
C PRO A 652 -10.42 -17.17 -22.89
N VAL A 653 -11.47 -16.42 -23.24
CA VAL A 653 -11.53 -14.98 -23.02
C VAL A 653 -12.20 -14.72 -21.67
N GLY A 654 -11.38 -14.37 -20.66
CA GLY A 654 -11.83 -14.24 -19.27
C GLY A 654 -11.90 -15.58 -18.53
N ALA A 655 -12.08 -15.51 -17.23
CA ALA A 655 -12.21 -16.68 -16.35
C ALA A 655 -13.13 -16.40 -15.16
N HIS A 656 -13.57 -17.46 -14.47
CA HIS A 656 -14.50 -17.39 -13.36
C HIS A 656 -13.98 -18.16 -12.14
N GLY A 657 -14.53 -17.84 -10.95
CA GLY A 657 -14.15 -18.46 -9.69
C GLY A 657 -12.65 -18.36 -9.46
N ARG A 658 -12.04 -19.42 -8.97
CA ARG A 658 -10.60 -19.46 -8.60
C ARG A 658 -9.61 -19.20 -9.77
N ALA A 659 -10.05 -19.30 -11.00
CA ALA A 659 -9.24 -18.95 -12.17
C ALA A 659 -9.27 -17.45 -12.50
N SER A 660 -10.21 -16.70 -11.92
CA SER A 660 -10.37 -15.27 -12.16
C SER A 660 -9.45 -14.43 -11.26
N HIS A 661 -8.79 -13.44 -11.83
CA HIS A 661 -8.06 -12.40 -11.10
C HIS A 661 -8.98 -11.61 -10.13
N SER A 662 -10.24 -11.36 -10.52
CA SER A 662 -11.23 -10.68 -9.68
C SER A 662 -11.57 -11.46 -8.41
N TRP A 663 -11.62 -12.79 -8.47
CA TRP A 663 -11.84 -13.64 -7.29
C TRP A 663 -10.68 -13.51 -6.30
N TRP A 664 -9.43 -13.48 -6.79
CA TRP A 664 -8.25 -13.29 -5.95
C TRP A 664 -8.17 -11.89 -5.35
N ALA A 665 -8.55 -10.86 -6.11
CA ALA A 665 -8.68 -9.50 -5.56
C ALA A 665 -9.68 -9.46 -4.39
N MET A 666 -10.80 -10.17 -4.51
CA MET A 666 -11.79 -10.27 -3.43
C MET A 666 -11.23 -11.03 -2.20
N ILE A 667 -10.41 -12.06 -2.40
CA ILE A 667 -9.72 -12.75 -1.30
C ILE A 667 -8.75 -11.82 -0.58
N VAL A 668 -7.98 -11.01 -1.31
CA VAL A 668 -7.06 -10.04 -0.71
C VAL A 668 -7.84 -8.96 0.05
N LEU A 669 -8.94 -8.45 -0.52
CA LEU A 669 -9.81 -7.49 0.16
C LEU A 669 -10.41 -8.06 1.45
N ILE A 670 -10.86 -9.31 1.42
CA ILE A 670 -11.34 -10.03 2.61
C ILE A 670 -10.23 -10.17 3.66
N ALA A 671 -8.98 -10.41 3.24
CA ALA A 671 -7.86 -10.47 4.18
C ALA A 671 -7.61 -9.12 4.87
N VAL A 672 -7.70 -8.00 4.14
CA VAL A 672 -7.66 -6.63 4.71
C VAL A 672 -8.77 -6.45 5.74
N ASP A 673 -10.00 -6.75 5.35
CA ASP A 673 -11.19 -6.61 6.21
C ASP A 673 -11.12 -7.47 7.47
N MET A 674 -10.69 -8.72 7.32
CA MET A 674 -10.47 -9.62 8.47
C MET A 674 -9.38 -9.12 9.40
N THR A 675 -8.36 -8.43 8.92
CA THR A 675 -7.33 -7.85 9.78
C THR A 675 -7.87 -6.65 10.56
N ILE A 676 -8.72 -5.80 9.97
CA ILE A 676 -9.46 -4.75 10.71
C ILE A 676 -10.30 -5.41 11.81
N PHE A 677 -11.07 -6.43 11.46
CA PHE A 677 -11.92 -7.15 12.42
C PHE A 677 -11.12 -7.76 13.57
N VAL A 678 -9.97 -8.38 13.29
CA VAL A 678 -9.07 -8.92 14.33
C VAL A 678 -8.53 -7.80 15.22
N SER A 679 -8.20 -6.63 14.68
CA SER A 679 -7.77 -5.46 15.45
C SER A 679 -8.89 -4.96 16.39
N LEU A 680 -10.14 -4.99 15.94
CA LEU A 680 -11.29 -4.65 16.78
C LEU A 680 -11.60 -5.72 17.84
N LEU A 681 -11.40 -7.01 17.53
CA LEU A 681 -11.47 -8.08 18.54
C LEU A 681 -10.37 -7.93 19.59
N TYR A 682 -9.14 -7.63 19.15
CA TYR A 682 -8.04 -7.33 20.07
C TYR A 682 -8.40 -6.15 21.00
N THR A 683 -8.97 -5.08 20.44
CA THR A 683 -9.47 -3.94 21.22
C THR A 683 -10.47 -4.37 22.29
N HIS A 684 -11.44 -5.21 21.92
CA HIS A 684 -12.45 -5.71 22.87
C HIS A 684 -11.84 -6.56 23.99
N VAL A 685 -10.95 -7.49 23.65
CA VAL A 685 -10.23 -8.33 24.63
C VAL A 685 -9.34 -7.47 25.53
N HIS A 686 -8.58 -6.53 24.96
CA HIS A 686 -7.69 -5.64 25.69
C HIS A 686 -8.46 -4.82 26.76
N LEU A 687 -9.55 -4.16 26.35
CA LEU A 687 -10.39 -3.38 27.28
C LEU A 687 -11.16 -4.26 28.28
N SER A 688 -11.46 -5.49 27.93
CA SER A 688 -12.05 -6.45 28.88
C SER A 688 -11.05 -6.87 29.96
N MET A 689 -9.77 -7.01 29.61
CA MET A 689 -8.69 -7.37 30.54
C MET A 689 -8.21 -6.18 31.39
N ALA A 690 -8.42 -4.96 30.94
CA ALA A 690 -8.10 -3.73 31.66
C ALA A 690 -9.09 -3.45 32.81
N SER A 691 -10.22 -4.15 32.89
CA SER A 691 -11.24 -4.03 33.94
C SER A 691 -11.11 -5.14 34.97
N ASP A 692 -11.19 -4.82 36.28
CA ASP A 692 -11.14 -5.81 37.37
C ASP A 692 -12.32 -6.80 37.34
N VAL A 693 -13.44 -6.41 36.74
CA VAL A 693 -14.64 -7.23 36.59
C VAL A 693 -15.17 -7.11 35.16
N CYS A 694 -15.47 -8.23 34.52
CA CYS A 694 -15.96 -8.24 33.14
C CYS A 694 -17.28 -9.06 33.03
N PRO A 695 -18.41 -8.49 32.56
CA PRO A 695 -18.58 -7.08 32.15
C PRO A 695 -18.47 -6.13 33.33
N PRO A 696 -18.00 -4.88 33.10
CA PRO A 696 -17.85 -3.92 34.19
C PRO A 696 -19.22 -3.51 34.79
N PRO A 697 -19.23 -2.97 36.04
CA PRO A 697 -20.45 -2.58 36.72
C PRO A 697 -21.32 -1.61 35.88
N GLY A 698 -22.61 -1.91 35.80
CA GLY A 698 -23.55 -1.14 34.98
C GLY A 698 -23.65 -1.58 33.50
N ALA A 699 -22.81 -2.47 33.05
CA ALA A 699 -22.93 -3.09 31.71
C ALA A 699 -23.64 -4.44 31.81
N ALA A 700 -24.52 -4.73 30.85
CA ALA A 700 -25.24 -5.99 30.79
C ALA A 700 -25.14 -6.65 29.41
N LEU A 701 -25.05 -7.96 29.39
CA LEU A 701 -25.09 -8.74 28.17
C LEU A 701 -26.54 -9.09 27.81
N PRO A 702 -26.91 -9.07 26.53
CA PRO A 702 -28.21 -9.56 26.09
C PRO A 702 -28.36 -11.06 26.37
N PRO A 703 -29.58 -11.55 26.66
CA PRO A 703 -29.85 -12.98 26.72
C PRO A 703 -29.43 -13.71 25.45
N LEU A 704 -28.87 -14.92 25.56
CA LEU A 704 -28.28 -15.68 24.47
C LEU A 704 -29.19 -15.90 23.26
N ARG A 705 -30.53 -15.87 23.47
CA ARG A 705 -31.50 -15.97 22.36
C ARG A 705 -31.31 -14.95 21.26
N TRP A 706 -30.82 -13.73 21.58
CA TRP A 706 -30.60 -12.65 20.60
C TRP A 706 -29.38 -12.91 19.72
N PRO A 707 -28.15 -13.07 20.25
CA PRO A 707 -26.98 -13.32 19.42
C PRO A 707 -27.06 -14.70 18.72
N LEU A 708 -27.66 -15.71 19.34
CA LEU A 708 -27.87 -17.02 18.71
C LEU A 708 -28.85 -16.91 17.52
N GLY A 709 -29.96 -16.19 17.68
CA GLY A 709 -30.91 -15.92 16.60
C GLY A 709 -30.25 -15.18 15.43
N ALA A 710 -29.45 -14.15 15.72
CA ALA A 710 -28.68 -13.41 14.73
C ALA A 710 -27.68 -14.33 13.98
N ALA A 711 -26.92 -15.15 14.71
CA ALA A 711 -25.97 -16.09 14.13
C ALA A 711 -26.65 -17.13 13.20
N LEU A 712 -27.80 -17.67 13.61
CA LEU A 712 -28.58 -18.59 12.78
C LEU A 712 -29.09 -17.92 11.49
N LEU A 713 -29.56 -16.67 11.57
CA LEU A 713 -29.98 -15.91 10.39
C LEU A 713 -28.80 -15.61 9.46
N LEU A 714 -27.63 -15.22 10.00
CA LEU A 714 -26.42 -15.04 9.18
C LEU A 714 -26.04 -16.33 8.45
N ALA A 715 -26.03 -17.46 9.13
CA ALA A 715 -25.73 -18.77 8.54
C ALA A 715 -26.75 -19.17 7.46
N ALA A 716 -28.04 -18.93 7.70
CA ALA A 716 -29.12 -19.18 6.73
C ALA A 716 -28.97 -18.26 5.50
N GLY A 717 -28.67 -16.97 5.70
CA GLY A 717 -28.42 -16.01 4.62
C GLY A 717 -27.20 -16.38 3.76
N SER A 718 -26.11 -16.80 4.41
CA SER A 718 -24.90 -17.28 3.74
C SER A 718 -25.18 -18.52 2.88
N THR A 719 -25.93 -19.47 3.43
CA THR A 719 -26.36 -20.67 2.71
C THR A 719 -27.25 -20.33 1.53
N ALA A 720 -28.21 -19.42 1.70
CA ALA A 720 -29.11 -18.97 0.62
C ALA A 720 -28.32 -18.30 -0.53
N MET A 721 -27.32 -17.43 -0.22
CA MET A 721 -26.48 -16.80 -1.23
C MET A 721 -25.61 -17.81 -1.98
N ALA A 722 -25.02 -18.80 -1.27
CA ALA A 722 -24.27 -19.89 -1.89
C ALA A 722 -25.14 -20.74 -2.85
N LEU A 723 -26.37 -21.05 -2.45
CA LEU A 723 -27.34 -21.74 -3.32
C LEU A 723 -27.77 -20.89 -4.52
N ALA A 724 -27.90 -19.55 -4.34
CA ALA A 724 -28.15 -18.62 -5.43
C ALA A 724 -27.01 -18.66 -6.47
N ALA A 725 -25.75 -18.61 -6.02
CA ALA A 725 -24.58 -18.68 -6.88
C ALA A 725 -24.50 -20.01 -7.66
N ARG A 726 -24.86 -21.12 -7.03
CA ARG A 726 -24.91 -22.44 -7.70
C ARG A 726 -25.98 -22.52 -8.78
N ARG A 727 -27.10 -21.83 -8.64
CA ARG A 727 -28.19 -21.83 -9.64
C ARG A 727 -27.87 -21.12 -10.94
N LEU A 728 -26.85 -20.28 -10.95
CA LEU A 728 -26.41 -19.58 -12.16
C LEU A 728 -25.72 -20.50 -13.19
N HIS A 729 -25.42 -21.75 -12.89
CA HIS A 729 -24.78 -22.69 -13.81
C HIS A 729 -25.66 -23.09 -15.02
N ALA A 730 -26.93 -22.70 -15.06
CA ALA A 730 -27.83 -22.99 -16.16
C ALA A 730 -28.60 -21.76 -16.63
N ALA A 731 -28.71 -21.59 -17.94
CA ALA A 731 -29.39 -20.47 -18.60
C ALA A 731 -30.96 -20.58 -18.58
N ASP A 732 -31.56 -21.27 -17.65
CA ASP A 732 -32.99 -21.50 -17.53
C ASP A 732 -33.69 -20.36 -16.74
N VAL A 733 -34.83 -19.86 -17.30
CA VAL A 733 -35.65 -18.78 -16.70
C VAL A 733 -36.13 -19.16 -15.28
N ARG A 734 -36.51 -20.43 -15.05
CA ARG A 734 -36.94 -20.91 -13.72
C ARG A 734 -35.83 -20.85 -12.71
N ARG A 735 -34.59 -21.12 -13.12
CA ARG A 735 -33.41 -21.05 -12.26
C ARG A 735 -33.03 -19.60 -11.95
N GLN A 736 -33.21 -18.67 -12.89
CA GLN A 736 -33.03 -17.24 -12.66
C GLN A 736 -34.03 -16.69 -11.63
N ARG A 737 -35.30 -17.11 -11.63
CA ARG A 737 -36.25 -16.77 -10.56
C ARG A 737 -35.83 -17.33 -9.21
N GLY A 738 -35.38 -18.59 -9.16
CA GLY A 738 -34.88 -19.22 -7.94
C GLY A 738 -33.64 -18.53 -7.39
N LEU A 739 -32.71 -18.06 -8.25
CA LEU A 739 -31.57 -17.25 -7.85
C LEU A 739 -32.01 -15.96 -7.16
N ARG A 740 -32.93 -15.21 -7.77
CA ARG A 740 -33.42 -13.92 -7.21
C ARG A 740 -34.12 -14.12 -5.86
N LEU A 741 -34.94 -15.17 -5.72
CA LEU A 741 -35.60 -15.48 -4.46
C LEU A 741 -34.61 -15.83 -3.36
N LEU A 742 -33.59 -16.63 -3.67
CA LEU A 742 -32.53 -16.99 -2.71
C LEU A 742 -31.66 -15.78 -2.33
N ALA A 743 -31.34 -14.89 -3.28
CA ALA A 743 -30.60 -13.66 -3.00
C ALA A 743 -31.44 -12.71 -2.12
N ALA A 744 -32.74 -12.55 -2.41
CA ALA A 744 -33.65 -11.76 -1.57
C ALA A 744 -33.79 -12.36 -0.16
N LEU A 745 -33.90 -13.69 -0.03
CA LEU A 745 -33.91 -14.38 1.26
C LEU A 745 -32.61 -14.14 2.05
N ALA A 746 -31.44 -14.20 1.37
CA ALA A 746 -30.17 -13.92 2.01
C ALA A 746 -30.12 -12.50 2.56
N MET A 747 -30.62 -11.51 1.79
CA MET A 747 -30.75 -10.12 2.25
C MET A 747 -31.69 -9.99 3.44
N ALA A 748 -32.85 -10.60 3.42
CA ALA A 748 -33.81 -10.57 4.53
C ALA A 748 -33.23 -11.20 5.82
N CYS A 749 -32.51 -12.32 5.68
CA CYS A 749 -31.79 -12.95 6.79
C CYS A 749 -30.71 -12.04 7.37
N ALA A 750 -29.91 -11.37 6.53
CA ALA A 750 -28.87 -10.43 6.99
C ALA A 750 -29.49 -9.22 7.72
N ALA A 751 -30.56 -8.62 7.19
CA ALA A 751 -31.28 -7.52 7.84
C ALA A 751 -31.91 -7.97 9.17
N GLY A 752 -32.52 -9.16 9.21
CA GLY A 752 -33.07 -9.75 10.42
C GLY A 752 -32.02 -10.03 11.49
N ALA A 753 -30.82 -10.49 11.09
CA ALA A 753 -29.68 -10.69 11.99
C ALA A 753 -29.21 -9.36 12.62
N ALA A 754 -29.07 -8.30 11.84
CA ALA A 754 -28.74 -6.97 12.38
C ALA A 754 -29.80 -6.47 13.36
N ALA A 755 -31.08 -6.62 13.03
CA ALA A 755 -32.17 -6.19 13.90
C ALA A 755 -32.19 -6.96 15.25
N LEU A 756 -31.94 -8.27 15.23
CA LEU A 756 -31.84 -9.07 16.45
C LEU A 756 -30.64 -8.69 17.31
N ASP A 757 -29.46 -8.55 16.68
CA ASP A 757 -28.21 -8.31 17.41
C ASP A 757 -28.21 -6.92 18.04
N ILE A 758 -28.46 -5.88 17.25
CA ILE A 758 -28.55 -4.49 17.72
C ILE A 758 -29.70 -4.34 18.73
N GLY A 759 -30.90 -4.85 18.40
CA GLY A 759 -32.07 -4.76 19.28
C GLY A 759 -31.86 -5.47 20.62
N GLY A 760 -31.20 -6.65 20.62
CA GLY A 760 -30.85 -7.37 21.83
C GLY A 760 -29.94 -6.57 22.76
N HIS A 761 -28.90 -5.92 22.21
CA HIS A 761 -27.99 -5.10 23.01
C HIS A 761 -28.62 -3.79 23.48
N GLN A 762 -29.48 -3.15 22.66
CA GLN A 762 -30.24 -1.95 23.10
C GLN A 762 -31.19 -2.29 24.24
N LEU A 763 -31.91 -3.42 24.18
CA LEU A 763 -32.78 -3.88 25.25
C LEU A 763 -32.02 -4.24 26.53
N ALA A 764 -30.75 -4.68 26.39
CA ALA A 764 -29.86 -4.88 27.53
C ALA A 764 -29.28 -3.58 28.11
N GLY A 765 -29.57 -2.43 27.51
CA GLY A 765 -29.11 -1.12 28.00
C GLY A 765 -27.69 -0.76 27.61
N LEU A 766 -27.18 -1.30 26.49
CA LEU A 766 -25.84 -0.94 25.99
C LEU A 766 -25.76 0.54 25.69
N ASP A 767 -24.89 1.26 26.39
CA ASP A 767 -24.48 2.63 26.08
C ASP A 767 -22.98 2.69 25.81
N PRO A 768 -22.55 2.87 24.55
CA PRO A 768 -21.14 2.95 24.20
C PRO A 768 -20.38 4.13 24.83
N ARG A 769 -21.10 5.15 25.31
CA ARG A 769 -20.50 6.32 25.98
C ARG A 769 -20.16 6.06 27.45
N ALA A 770 -20.74 5.05 28.05
CA ALA A 770 -20.60 4.82 29.49
C ALA A 770 -19.15 4.47 29.87
N GLN A 771 -18.52 3.56 29.15
CA GLN A 771 -17.18 3.05 29.46
C GLN A 771 -16.53 2.32 28.27
N GLY A 772 -15.20 2.14 28.32
CA GLY A 772 -14.40 1.57 27.23
C GLY A 772 -14.86 0.19 26.77
N TRP A 773 -15.25 -0.70 27.70
CA TRP A 773 -15.82 -2.02 27.36
C TRP A 773 -17.08 -1.88 26.51
N SER A 774 -18.04 -1.04 26.94
CA SER A 774 -19.29 -0.78 26.21
C SER A 774 -19.03 -0.15 24.84
N ALA A 775 -18.04 0.74 24.74
CA ALA A 775 -17.57 1.32 23.48
C ALA A 775 -17.06 0.23 22.52
N SER A 776 -16.27 -0.73 23.02
CA SER A 776 -15.74 -1.81 22.19
C SER A 776 -16.83 -2.77 21.68
N VAL A 777 -17.85 -3.05 22.50
CA VAL A 777 -19.04 -3.81 22.06
C VAL A 777 -19.81 -3.03 21.01
N GLY A 778 -20.07 -1.75 21.26
CA GLY A 778 -20.72 -0.86 20.29
C GLY A 778 -19.99 -0.79 18.96
N MET A 779 -18.65 -0.78 18.98
CA MET A 779 -17.83 -0.78 17.78
C MET A 779 -17.95 -2.09 16.98
N LEU A 780 -17.93 -3.25 17.64
CA LEU A 780 -18.11 -4.56 16.97
C LEU A 780 -19.50 -4.65 16.33
N LEU A 781 -20.56 -4.20 17.03
CA LEU A 781 -21.91 -4.14 16.48
C LEU A 781 -22.02 -3.19 15.29
N GLY A 782 -21.43 -2.00 15.38
CA GLY A 782 -21.39 -1.00 14.31
C GLY A 782 -20.64 -1.50 13.08
N TYR A 783 -19.52 -2.19 13.29
CA TYR A 783 -18.73 -2.81 12.22
C TYR A 783 -19.53 -3.91 11.50
N GLN A 784 -20.20 -4.78 12.26
CA GLN A 784 -21.08 -5.81 11.70
C GLN A 784 -22.26 -5.19 10.93
N ALA A 785 -22.88 -4.15 11.47
CA ALA A 785 -23.99 -3.44 10.82
C ALA A 785 -23.56 -2.78 9.50
N PHE A 786 -22.37 -2.17 9.48
CA PHE A 786 -21.77 -1.62 8.25
C PHE A 786 -21.58 -2.71 7.19
N HIS A 787 -21.06 -3.87 7.57
CA HIS A 787 -20.87 -4.98 6.62
C HIS A 787 -22.18 -5.57 6.13
N ILE A 788 -23.22 -5.62 6.98
CA ILE A 788 -24.57 -5.99 6.53
C ILE A 788 -25.09 -4.97 5.51
N ALA A 789 -24.86 -3.69 5.69
CA ALA A 789 -25.21 -2.67 4.68
C ALA A 789 -24.46 -2.88 3.36
N VAL A 790 -23.19 -3.25 3.41
CA VAL A 790 -22.40 -3.65 2.21
C VAL A 790 -23.01 -4.89 1.55
N LEU A 791 -23.39 -5.91 2.32
CA LEU A 791 -24.09 -7.08 1.78
C LEU A 791 -25.42 -6.72 1.10
N MET A 792 -26.19 -5.81 1.70
CA MET A 792 -27.44 -5.31 1.09
C MET A 792 -27.17 -4.63 -0.25
N LEU A 793 -26.13 -3.81 -0.34
CA LEU A 793 -25.70 -3.17 -1.59
C LEU A 793 -25.27 -4.20 -2.64
N MET A 794 -24.41 -5.14 -2.27
CA MET A 794 -23.92 -6.20 -3.18
C MET A 794 -25.04 -7.14 -3.63
N GLY A 795 -25.92 -7.55 -2.71
CA GLY A 795 -27.11 -8.37 -3.03
C GLY A 795 -28.08 -7.64 -3.95
N GLY A 796 -28.35 -6.37 -3.68
CA GLY A 796 -29.14 -5.51 -4.55
C GLY A 796 -28.54 -5.41 -5.96
N TYR A 797 -27.23 -5.26 -6.07
CA TYR A 797 -26.52 -5.22 -7.34
C TYR A 797 -26.62 -6.56 -8.10
N VAL A 798 -26.53 -7.71 -7.42
CA VAL A 798 -26.80 -9.04 -8.00
C VAL A 798 -28.21 -9.11 -8.57
N LEU A 799 -29.23 -8.66 -7.83
CA LEU A 799 -30.61 -8.64 -8.29
C LEU A 799 -30.79 -7.77 -9.55
N VAL A 800 -30.26 -6.55 -9.53
CA VAL A 800 -30.36 -5.62 -10.68
C VAL A 800 -29.69 -6.21 -11.93
N ARG A 801 -28.50 -6.81 -11.77
CA ARG A 801 -27.81 -7.49 -12.89
C ARG A 801 -28.55 -8.73 -13.39
N SER A 802 -29.21 -9.48 -12.49
CA SER A 802 -30.05 -10.62 -12.89
C SER A 802 -31.29 -10.15 -13.66
N TRP A 803 -31.96 -9.07 -13.23
CA TRP A 803 -33.13 -8.52 -13.95
C TRP A 803 -32.76 -7.93 -15.30
N SER A 804 -31.59 -7.28 -15.41
CA SER A 804 -31.11 -6.72 -16.69
C SER A 804 -30.53 -7.76 -17.65
N GLY A 805 -30.53 -9.06 -17.29
CA GLY A 805 -29.96 -10.14 -18.09
C GLY A 805 -28.43 -10.14 -18.20
N ARG A 806 -27.75 -9.29 -17.45
CA ARG A 806 -26.28 -9.19 -17.45
C ARG A 806 -25.59 -10.24 -16.57
N LEU A 807 -26.30 -10.83 -15.63
CA LEU A 807 -25.77 -11.93 -14.82
C LEU A 807 -25.94 -13.25 -15.56
N GLN A 808 -24.84 -13.77 -16.10
CA GLN A 808 -24.80 -14.96 -16.96
C GLN A 808 -23.68 -15.92 -16.48
N PRO A 809 -23.72 -17.21 -16.85
CA PRO A 809 -22.62 -18.13 -16.52
C PRO A 809 -21.24 -17.65 -16.99
N ALA A 810 -21.17 -16.92 -18.10
CA ALA A 810 -19.95 -16.32 -18.66
C ALA A 810 -19.60 -14.94 -18.07
N ALA A 811 -20.44 -14.35 -17.19
CA ALA A 811 -20.22 -13.07 -16.51
C ALA A 811 -20.78 -13.17 -15.09
N ARG A 812 -20.13 -13.97 -14.26
CA ARG A 812 -20.59 -14.37 -12.91
C ARG A 812 -19.74 -13.80 -11.77
N ALA A 813 -18.72 -13.00 -12.06
CA ALA A 813 -17.82 -12.46 -11.05
C ALA A 813 -18.57 -11.72 -9.92
N THR A 814 -19.63 -10.99 -10.27
CA THR A 814 -20.48 -10.29 -9.30
C THR A 814 -21.06 -11.23 -8.24
N ILE A 815 -21.70 -12.33 -8.62
CA ILE A 815 -22.33 -13.23 -7.64
C ILE A 815 -21.30 -14.08 -6.89
N ASP A 816 -20.19 -14.45 -7.54
CA ASP A 816 -19.12 -15.21 -6.89
C ASP A 816 -18.46 -14.39 -5.77
N ASN A 817 -18.15 -13.12 -6.05
CA ASN A 817 -17.56 -12.22 -5.08
C ASN A 817 -18.56 -11.84 -3.96
N THR A 818 -19.84 -11.67 -4.30
CA THR A 818 -20.89 -11.44 -3.32
C THR A 818 -21.05 -12.62 -2.37
N ALA A 819 -21.00 -13.87 -2.87
CA ALA A 819 -21.07 -15.06 -2.02
C ALA A 819 -19.85 -15.18 -1.08
N LEU A 820 -18.64 -14.84 -1.57
CA LEU A 820 -17.43 -14.80 -0.72
C LEU A 820 -17.59 -13.79 0.43
N MET A 821 -18.04 -12.55 0.12
CA MET A 821 -18.27 -11.54 1.13
C MET A 821 -19.34 -11.95 2.13
N TRP A 822 -20.42 -12.63 1.68
CA TRP A 822 -21.45 -13.16 2.57
C TRP A 822 -20.90 -14.17 3.57
N HIS A 823 -20.02 -15.08 3.13
CA HIS A 823 -19.36 -16.03 4.01
C HIS A 823 -18.47 -15.34 5.04
N CYS A 824 -17.72 -14.33 4.61
CA CYS A 824 -16.85 -13.55 5.47
C CYS A 824 -17.62 -12.81 6.57
N VAL A 825 -18.65 -12.03 6.20
CA VAL A 825 -19.47 -11.25 7.14
C VAL A 825 -20.24 -12.16 8.10
N THR A 826 -20.65 -13.35 7.65
CA THR A 826 -21.24 -14.37 8.54
C THR A 826 -20.23 -14.85 9.58
N ALA A 827 -19.01 -15.14 9.17
CA ALA A 827 -17.94 -15.55 10.09
C ALA A 827 -17.62 -14.43 11.10
N GLN A 828 -17.51 -13.18 10.65
CA GLN A 828 -17.31 -12.00 11.51
C GLN A 828 -18.40 -11.87 12.56
N GLY A 829 -19.67 -11.93 12.16
CA GLY A 829 -20.80 -11.80 13.09
C GLY A 829 -20.86 -12.93 14.13
N ILE A 830 -20.58 -14.17 13.72
CA ILE A 830 -20.54 -15.31 14.66
C ILE A 830 -19.35 -15.18 15.62
N ILE A 831 -18.16 -14.87 15.14
CA ILE A 831 -16.95 -14.71 15.96
C ILE A 831 -17.10 -13.50 16.91
N GLY A 832 -17.64 -12.37 16.42
CA GLY A 832 -17.92 -11.18 17.23
C GLY A 832 -18.90 -11.49 18.35
N ALA A 833 -20.01 -12.17 18.07
CA ALA A 833 -20.96 -12.59 19.07
C ALA A 833 -20.35 -13.56 20.11
N LEU A 834 -19.50 -14.49 19.65
CA LEU A 834 -18.78 -15.40 20.56
C LEU A 834 -17.79 -14.64 21.44
N ALA A 835 -17.10 -13.63 20.94
CA ALA A 835 -16.18 -12.82 21.73
C ALA A 835 -16.93 -12.00 22.78
N VAL A 836 -17.95 -11.25 22.39
CA VAL A 836 -18.76 -10.41 23.31
C VAL A 836 -19.41 -11.23 24.40
N GLN A 837 -19.91 -12.44 24.10
CA GLN A 837 -20.59 -13.31 25.08
C GLN A 837 -19.59 -14.19 25.84
N GLY A 838 -18.48 -14.58 25.24
CA GLY A 838 -17.54 -15.57 25.78
C GLY A 838 -16.46 -14.95 26.67
N VAL A 839 -15.84 -13.83 26.25
CA VAL A 839 -14.77 -13.19 27.01
C VAL A 839 -15.16 -12.87 28.46
N PRO A 840 -16.32 -12.26 28.74
CA PRO A 840 -16.73 -12.05 30.15
C PRO A 840 -16.91 -13.33 30.97
N ARG A 841 -17.30 -14.43 30.34
CA ARG A 841 -17.46 -15.73 31.04
C ARG A 841 -16.14 -16.47 31.27
N LEU A 842 -15.08 -16.10 30.53
CA LEU A 842 -13.74 -16.64 30.72
C LEU A 842 -12.92 -15.85 31.74
N LEU A 843 -13.21 -14.56 31.89
CA LEU A 843 -12.52 -13.65 32.81
C LEU A 843 -13.22 -13.52 34.19
N GLY A 844 -14.54 -13.77 34.25
CA GLY A 844 -15.31 -13.83 35.52
C GLY A 844 -15.46 -15.24 36.01
#